data_ef4e0d2eb628f7be61ca207a13bb43ea
#
_entry.id   ef4e0d2eb628f7be61ca207a13bb43ea
#
_cell.length_a   1.000
_cell.length_b   1.000
_cell.length_c   1.000
_cell.angle_alpha   90.00
_cell.angle_beta   90.00
_cell.angle_gamma   90.00
#
_symmetry.space_group_name_H-M   'P 1'
#
loop_
_entity.id
_entity.type
_entity.pdbx_description
1 polymer ?
#
loop_
_entity_poly.entity_id
_entity_poly.type
_entity_poly.pdbx_seq_one_letter_code
_entity_poly.pdbx_strand_id
1 'polypeptide(L)'
;MCYNNIRKDSSYHQERKSRTEQQHPKIYVEYPQQGHQHHQKQIRTLVFEDKHTNVQGDRAAQQARNTQLARILFRWRRDRAFVVFDHDRLFVQFPFLFLITGGFNKQKRIKIDGDDIRHDQNIKKYHTHSMTQIKAKNNEGDIIMKKRALVSVSDKTGIVEFCQRLIACNYEIISTGGTAKALKDAGLPVIGISELTGFPECLDGRVKTLHPVVHAGLLAMRSNPEHMGQLEKLGINTIDIVAVNLYPFKATISKPDVTFADAVENIDIGGPTMIRAAAKNYQDVAVVVDPKDYERVLSELEAGEITLETKKYLQYKVFAHTAVYDSMISNYLAQQLDIRFPDSITFAYEKTQDMRYGENPHQGASYYSEEFIRAGSLSKAKQLWGKELSYNNINDANGALELVKEFEEPCVVACKHANPCGVGTGKTIHEAYIKAYESDPVSVFGGILAINGTVDEATATEINKIFIEIVIAEAFTDGALEILKAKKNIRLLELPDIKAKREASAYDMKKVYGGLLVQDYDNTLFAPENLKVVTKRAPTEDEMKAMLFNWKVVKHTKSNAIVVGKADRTTGIGMGQTNRIWAAQQAIAHAGDEVKGSVMASDAFFPFPDCVEECVKAGITAIIQPGGSIKDQLSIDACDEAGIAMIFVGDRHFKH
;
A
#
# COMPACT_ATOMS: atom_id res chain seq x y z
N MET A 1 49.81 -19.30 0.93
CA MET A 1 50.84 -20.14 1.55
C MET A 1 50.32 -20.56 2.94
N CYS A 2 50.13 -21.86 3.07
CA CYS A 2 50.37 -22.78 4.19
C CYS A 2 49.59 -22.52 5.49
N TYR A 3 48.61 -23.36 5.80
CA TYR A 3 48.64 -24.75 6.37
C TYR A 3 48.73 -24.72 7.88
N ASN A 4 47.85 -25.31 8.59
CA ASN A 4 47.40 -26.67 8.89
C ASN A 4 47.21 -26.88 10.40
N ASN A 5 46.15 -27.63 10.71
CA ASN A 5 46.07 -28.72 11.69
C ASN A 5 46.29 -28.47 13.18
N ILE A 6 45.31 -28.88 13.97
CA ILE A 6 45.50 -29.83 15.08
C ILE A 6 44.25 -30.68 15.26
N ARG A 7 44.51 -31.98 15.43
CA ARG A 7 43.63 -33.15 15.64
C ARG A 7 43.33 -33.38 17.12
N LYS A 8 42.14 -34.00 17.36
CA LYS A 8 41.82 -35.18 18.20
C LYS A 8 42.20 -35.18 19.70
N ASP A 9 41.22 -35.55 20.52
CA ASP A 9 40.94 -36.86 21.11
C ASP A 9 39.75 -36.74 22.05
N SER A 10 38.77 -37.56 21.97
CA SER A 10 38.41 -38.94 22.29
C SER A 10 37.80 -39.12 23.67
N SER A 11 36.67 -39.84 23.59
CA SER A 11 36.08 -40.76 24.56
C SER A 11 35.35 -40.24 25.79
N TYR A 12 34.06 -40.55 25.89
CA TYR A 12 33.47 -41.30 26.99
C TYR A 12 32.22 -42.09 26.58
N HIS A 13 32.13 -43.27 27.18
CA HIS A 13 31.31 -44.45 26.94
C HIS A 13 29.79 -44.30 26.95
N GLN A 14 29.23 -45.17 26.13
CA GLN A 14 27.98 -45.93 26.14
C GLN A 14 27.24 -46.06 27.48
N GLU A 15 25.91 -45.84 27.41
CA GLU A 15 24.97 -46.76 28.04
C GLU A 15 23.70 -46.93 27.19
N ARG A 16 23.41 -48.18 26.87
CA ARG A 16 22.23 -48.68 26.15
C ARG A 16 20.98 -48.51 27.01
N LYS A 17 19.91 -48.05 26.42
CA LYS A 17 18.55 -48.59 26.69
C LYS A 17 17.71 -48.60 25.42
N SER A 18 17.29 -49.82 25.07
CA SER A 18 16.35 -50.20 24.05
C SER A 18 15.02 -49.43 24.18
N ARG A 19 14.57 -48.82 23.11
CA ARG A 19 13.15 -48.52 22.91
C ARG A 19 12.72 -49.02 21.55
N THR A 20 11.69 -49.84 21.59
CA THR A 20 10.92 -50.42 20.52
C THR A 20 10.56 -49.38 19.44
N GLU A 21 10.92 -49.67 18.20
CA GLU A 21 10.44 -48.98 17.03
C GLU A 21 8.93 -49.24 16.85
N GLN A 22 8.12 -48.21 17.04
CA GLN A 22 6.75 -48.20 16.53
C GLN A 22 6.79 -47.80 15.04
N GLN A 23 6.42 -48.73 14.18
CA GLN A 23 6.29 -48.53 12.74
C GLN A 23 5.12 -47.57 12.46
N HIS A 24 5.40 -46.43 11.88
CA HIS A 24 4.37 -45.55 11.29
C HIS A 24 3.94 -46.08 9.93
N PRO A 25 2.65 -46.04 9.58
CA PRO A 25 2.15 -46.50 8.29
C PRO A 25 2.69 -45.61 7.16
N LYS A 26 3.31 -46.26 6.17
CA LYS A 26 3.71 -45.62 4.90
C LYS A 26 2.56 -45.76 3.90
N ILE A 27 2.10 -44.62 3.38
CA ILE A 27 1.07 -44.58 2.34
C ILE A 27 1.76 -44.50 0.98
N TYR A 28 1.47 -45.47 0.10
CA TYR A 28 1.90 -45.47 -1.28
C TYR A 28 0.73 -45.10 -2.19
N VAL A 29 0.96 -44.22 -3.15
CA VAL A 29 -0.02 -43.82 -4.17
C VAL A 29 0.50 -44.29 -5.51
N GLU A 30 -0.17 -45.27 -6.12
CA GLU A 30 0.09 -45.71 -7.50
C GLU A 30 -0.75 -44.90 -8.49
N TYR A 31 -0.11 -44.47 -9.59
CA TYR A 31 -0.76 -43.81 -10.72
C TYR A 31 -0.85 -44.75 -11.90
N PRO A 32 -1.99 -44.82 -12.62
CA PRO A 32 -2.08 -45.57 -13.88
C PRO A 32 -1.24 -44.89 -14.98
N GLN A 33 -0.46 -45.69 -15.68
CA GLN A 33 0.37 -45.26 -16.80
C GLN A 33 -0.49 -45.07 -18.05
N GLN A 34 -0.45 -43.87 -18.64
CA GLN A 34 -0.65 -43.70 -20.07
C GLN A 34 0.58 -42.99 -20.64
N GLY A 35 1.09 -43.61 -21.71
CA GLY A 35 2.44 -43.44 -22.25
C GLY A 35 2.81 -42.08 -22.76
N HIS A 36 4.03 -41.71 -22.53
CA HIS A 36 5.12 -41.40 -23.46
C HIS A 36 6.34 -40.84 -22.70
N GLN A 37 7.42 -41.60 -22.91
CA GLN A 37 8.84 -41.31 -22.80
C GLN A 37 9.40 -40.19 -21.88
N HIS A 38 10.32 -40.64 -21.02
CA HIS A 38 11.44 -39.93 -20.38
C HIS A 38 11.17 -38.71 -19.50
N HIS A 39 11.02 -38.96 -18.21
CA HIS A 39 11.70 -38.15 -17.17
C HIS A 39 11.78 -38.96 -15.87
N GLN A 40 12.94 -38.92 -15.24
CA GLN A 40 13.27 -39.64 -14.01
C GLN A 40 12.31 -39.26 -12.85
N LYS A 41 11.81 -40.27 -12.14
CA LYS A 41 10.96 -40.13 -10.95
C LYS A 41 11.79 -39.69 -9.75
N GLN A 42 11.50 -38.51 -9.20
CA GLN A 42 11.89 -38.18 -7.82
C GLN A 42 10.70 -38.42 -6.88
N ILE A 43 10.84 -39.38 -6.01
CA ILE A 43 9.89 -39.62 -4.91
C ILE A 43 10.32 -38.75 -3.72
N ARG A 44 9.47 -37.81 -3.32
CA ARG A 44 9.65 -37.06 -2.06
C ARG A 44 8.77 -37.65 -0.97
N THR A 45 9.40 -38.11 0.09
CA THR A 45 8.73 -38.57 1.32
C THR A 45 8.47 -37.38 2.22
N LEU A 46 7.22 -37.19 2.63
CA LEU A 46 6.82 -36.19 3.64
C LEU A 46 6.70 -36.91 4.98
N VAL A 47 7.45 -36.43 5.96
CA VAL A 47 7.40 -36.90 7.36
C VAL A 47 6.69 -35.82 8.17
N PHE A 48 5.69 -36.20 8.95
CA PHE A 48 5.01 -35.33 9.90
C PHE A 48 5.53 -35.63 11.32
N GLU A 49 6.02 -34.62 12.02
CA GLU A 49 6.34 -34.69 13.45
C GLU A 49 5.15 -34.19 14.27
N ASP A 50 4.65 -35.05 15.14
CA ASP A 50 3.63 -34.69 16.14
C ASP A 50 4.33 -34.25 17.43
N LYS A 51 4.17 -32.98 17.81
CA LYS A 51 4.62 -32.47 19.11
C LYS A 51 3.53 -32.65 20.15
N HIS A 52 3.65 -33.67 20.99
CA HIS A 52 2.84 -33.81 22.19
C HIS A 52 3.29 -32.78 23.27
N THR A 53 2.41 -31.84 23.57
CA THR A 53 2.46 -31.08 24.82
C THR A 53 1.54 -31.74 25.85
N ASN A 54 2.13 -32.24 26.90
CA ASN A 54 1.44 -32.76 28.08
C ASN A 54 0.81 -31.62 28.87
N VAL A 55 -0.50 -31.61 29.00
CA VAL A 55 -1.24 -30.82 29.99
C VAL A 55 -2.30 -31.74 30.62
N GLN A 56 -2.11 -32.10 31.88
CA GLN A 56 -3.15 -32.70 32.70
C GLN A 56 -4.15 -31.60 33.13
N GLY A 57 -5.44 -31.87 32.96
CA GLY A 57 -6.52 -31.12 33.59
C GLY A 57 -7.67 -30.80 32.67
N ASP A 58 -8.80 -31.40 32.95
CA ASP A 58 -10.20 -31.11 32.58
C ASP A 58 -10.89 -32.03 31.58
N ARG A 59 -11.73 -32.88 32.15
CA ARG A 59 -12.68 -33.75 31.42
C ARG A 59 -13.78 -33.02 30.64
N ALA A 60 -14.00 -31.73 30.87
CA ALA A 60 -14.98 -30.93 30.12
C ALA A 60 -14.47 -30.48 28.74
N ALA A 61 -13.16 -30.39 28.57
CA ALA A 61 -12.53 -30.01 27.29
C ALA A 61 -12.46 -31.16 26.27
N GLN A 62 -12.64 -32.40 26.71
CA GLN A 62 -12.53 -33.60 25.87
C GLN A 62 -13.82 -33.82 25.05
N GLN A 63 -14.96 -33.34 25.51
CA GLN A 63 -16.23 -33.51 24.79
C GLN A 63 -16.45 -32.44 23.71
N ALA A 64 -15.80 -31.29 23.80
CA ALA A 64 -15.85 -30.24 22.79
C ALA A 64 -14.87 -30.46 21.61
N ARG A 65 -13.86 -31.32 21.77
CA ARG A 65 -12.87 -31.64 20.71
C ARG A 65 -13.31 -32.68 19.71
N ASN A 66 -14.40 -33.39 19.95
CA ASN A 66 -14.90 -34.45 19.07
C ASN A 66 -15.85 -33.97 17.96
N THR A 67 -16.00 -32.66 17.77
CA THR A 67 -16.91 -32.09 16.75
C THR A 67 -16.24 -31.13 15.75
N GLN A 68 -14.91 -31.05 15.70
CA GLN A 68 -14.22 -30.27 14.66
C GLN A 68 -13.61 -31.19 13.60
N LEU A 69 -14.31 -31.31 12.47
CA LEU A 69 -13.78 -31.84 11.22
C LEU A 69 -12.61 -30.99 10.74
N ALA A 70 -11.39 -31.53 10.80
CA ALA A 70 -10.24 -30.89 10.19
C ALA A 70 -10.32 -31.05 8.67
N ARG A 71 -10.65 -29.97 7.96
CA ARG A 71 -10.58 -29.91 6.50
C ARG A 71 -9.21 -29.41 6.08
N ILE A 72 -8.41 -30.22 5.45
CA ILE A 72 -7.13 -29.83 4.85
C ILE A 72 -7.34 -29.67 3.35
N LEU A 73 -7.18 -28.45 2.83
CA LEU A 73 -7.30 -28.11 1.41
C LEU A 73 -5.90 -28.01 0.78
N PHE A 74 -5.60 -28.91 -0.18
CA PHE A 74 -4.42 -28.80 -1.04
C PHE A 74 -4.81 -28.28 -2.42
N ARG A 75 -4.20 -27.20 -2.87
CA ARG A 75 -4.41 -26.63 -4.20
C ARG A 75 -3.23 -26.94 -5.11
N TRP A 76 -3.45 -27.78 -6.13
CA TRP A 76 -2.48 -28.01 -7.20
C TRP A 76 -2.88 -27.26 -8.48
N ARG A 77 -1.88 -26.80 -9.22
CA ARG A 77 -2.02 -25.77 -10.27
C ARG A 77 -2.67 -26.25 -11.59
N ARG A 78 -3.07 -27.49 -11.77
CA ARG A 78 -3.71 -27.95 -13.02
C ARG A 78 -4.96 -28.80 -12.88
N ASP A 79 -5.12 -29.57 -11.81
CA ASP A 79 -6.32 -30.38 -11.62
C ASP A 79 -6.85 -30.20 -10.20
N ARG A 80 -8.13 -29.87 -10.08
CA ARG A 80 -8.78 -29.66 -8.78
C ARG A 80 -9.18 -31.03 -8.21
N ALA A 81 -8.35 -31.58 -7.35
CA ALA A 81 -8.73 -32.73 -6.54
C ALA A 81 -9.01 -32.26 -5.09
N PHE A 82 -10.09 -32.72 -4.49
CA PHE A 82 -10.41 -32.50 -3.09
C PHE A 82 -10.22 -33.80 -2.33
N VAL A 83 -9.48 -33.76 -1.23
CA VAL A 83 -9.30 -34.86 -0.32
C VAL A 83 -10.07 -34.55 0.95
N VAL A 84 -11.06 -35.37 1.28
CA VAL A 84 -11.88 -35.23 2.48
C VAL A 84 -11.65 -36.45 3.36
N PHE A 85 -11.29 -36.22 4.63
CA PHE A 85 -11.20 -37.27 5.63
C PHE A 85 -12.44 -37.22 6.51
N ASP A 86 -13.14 -38.34 6.61
CA ASP A 86 -14.23 -38.53 7.55
C ASP A 86 -14.05 -39.89 8.22
N HIS A 87 -13.86 -39.89 9.53
CA HIS A 87 -13.76 -41.08 10.39
C HIS A 87 -13.18 -42.32 9.68
N ASP A 88 -11.85 -42.39 9.57
CA ASP A 88 -11.10 -43.59 9.14
C ASP A 88 -11.26 -44.04 7.67
N ARG A 89 -11.82 -43.22 6.78
CA ARG A 89 -11.85 -43.51 5.34
C ARG A 89 -11.39 -42.31 4.50
N LEU A 90 -10.51 -42.62 3.53
CA LEU A 90 -10.00 -41.68 2.54
C LEU A 90 -10.92 -41.70 1.29
N PHE A 91 -11.53 -40.55 0.95
CA PHE A 91 -12.27 -40.39 -0.32
C PHE A 91 -11.56 -39.37 -1.19
N VAL A 92 -11.23 -39.73 -2.41
CA VAL A 92 -10.69 -38.86 -3.45
C VAL A 92 -11.75 -38.67 -4.53
N GLN A 93 -12.25 -37.44 -4.68
CA GLN A 93 -13.28 -37.15 -5.70
C GLN A 93 -12.68 -36.29 -6.81
N PHE A 94 -12.72 -36.78 -8.02
CA PHE A 94 -12.32 -36.03 -9.22
C PHE A 94 -13.56 -35.40 -9.87
N PRO A 95 -13.48 -34.20 -10.40
CA PRO A 95 -14.58 -33.55 -11.08
C PRO A 95 -14.63 -34.00 -12.56
N PHE A 96 -14.97 -35.28 -12.82
CA PHE A 96 -15.42 -35.69 -14.13
C PHE A 96 -16.70 -36.53 -13.96
N LEU A 97 -17.77 -35.98 -14.49
CA LEU A 97 -19.09 -36.59 -14.51
C LEU A 97 -19.05 -37.74 -15.49
N PHE A 98 -19.02 -39.01 -15.00
CA PHE A 98 -19.44 -40.13 -15.78
C PHE A 98 -20.88 -40.49 -15.40
N LEU A 99 -21.78 -40.31 -16.35
CA LEU A 99 -23.14 -40.81 -16.26
C LEU A 99 -23.10 -42.33 -16.23
N ILE A 100 -23.43 -42.94 -15.10
CA ILE A 100 -23.84 -44.35 -15.04
C ILE A 100 -25.36 -44.37 -14.93
N THR A 101 -25.99 -44.75 -16.03
CA THR A 101 -27.41 -45.08 -16.08
C THR A 101 -27.63 -46.41 -15.38
N GLY A 102 -28.27 -46.36 -14.22
CA GLY A 102 -28.79 -47.53 -13.52
C GLY A 102 -30.13 -47.19 -12.90
N GLY A 103 -31.19 -47.71 -13.46
CA GLY A 103 -32.55 -47.35 -13.14
C GLY A 103 -33.00 -47.74 -11.75
N PHE A 104 -33.75 -46.87 -11.11
CA PHE A 104 -34.79 -47.26 -10.16
C PHE A 104 -36.04 -46.39 -10.34
N ASN A 105 -37.07 -47.08 -10.73
CA ASN A 105 -38.46 -46.66 -10.87
C ASN A 105 -39.03 -46.26 -9.51
N LYS A 106 -39.61 -45.08 -9.40
CA LYS A 106 -40.86 -44.83 -8.68
C LYS A 106 -41.41 -43.44 -8.99
N GLN A 107 -42.39 -43.44 -9.87
CA GLN A 107 -43.30 -42.33 -10.12
C GLN A 107 -44.08 -41.99 -8.86
N LYS A 108 -44.01 -40.70 -8.42
CA LYS A 108 -45.13 -40.06 -7.72
C LYS A 108 -45.60 -38.90 -8.60
N ARG A 109 -46.73 -39.16 -9.27
CA ARG A 109 -47.53 -38.11 -9.91
C ARG A 109 -48.14 -37.23 -8.85
N ILE A 110 -47.85 -35.95 -8.90
CA ILE A 110 -48.66 -34.93 -8.26
C ILE A 110 -49.62 -34.41 -9.33
N LYS A 111 -50.92 -34.69 -9.16
CA LYS A 111 -52.01 -34.05 -9.89
C LYS A 111 -52.11 -32.61 -9.43
N ILE A 112 -52.02 -31.68 -10.34
CA ILE A 112 -52.46 -30.31 -10.16
C ILE A 112 -53.72 -30.21 -11.00
N ASP A 113 -54.85 -30.04 -10.32
CA ASP A 113 -56.13 -29.77 -10.98
C ASP A 113 -56.05 -28.39 -11.61
N GLY A 114 -56.40 -28.34 -12.90
CA GLY A 114 -56.59 -27.12 -13.63
C GLY A 114 -57.93 -26.50 -13.26
N ASP A 115 -57.86 -25.21 -13.01
CA ASP A 115 -58.86 -24.22 -13.46
C ASP A 115 -58.48 -22.86 -12.83
N ASP A 116 -58.44 -21.88 -13.68
CA ASP A 116 -58.28 -20.42 -13.50
C ASP A 116 -56.98 -19.82 -14.01
N ILE A 117 -56.76 -19.89 -15.30
CA ILE A 117 -55.96 -18.88 -16.01
C ILE A 117 -56.94 -18.00 -16.84
N ARG A 118 -57.43 -16.95 -16.21
CA ARG A 118 -58.01 -15.82 -16.98
C ARG A 118 -56.88 -15.09 -17.68
N HIS A 119 -56.88 -15.19 -19.02
CA HIS A 119 -56.01 -14.42 -19.90
C HIS A 119 -56.26 -12.91 -19.69
N ASP A 120 -55.26 -12.26 -19.06
CA ASP A 120 -55.16 -10.81 -19.09
C ASP A 120 -54.68 -10.33 -20.47
N GLN A 121 -55.57 -9.76 -21.25
CA GLN A 121 -55.32 -9.27 -22.60
C GLN A 121 -54.40 -8.02 -22.65
N ASN A 122 -53.91 -7.54 -21.50
CA ASN A 122 -53.04 -6.38 -21.42
C ASN A 122 -51.57 -6.64 -21.73
N ILE A 123 -51.11 -7.89 -21.74
CA ILE A 123 -49.69 -8.21 -22.04
C ILE A 123 -49.37 -8.06 -23.52
N LYS A 124 -50.35 -8.14 -24.42
CA LYS A 124 -50.14 -7.99 -25.87
C LYS A 124 -49.98 -6.56 -26.36
N LYS A 125 -50.26 -5.56 -25.53
CA LYS A 125 -50.19 -4.12 -25.96
C LYS A 125 -48.82 -3.51 -25.77
N TYR A 126 -47.91 -4.12 -24.99
CA TYR A 126 -46.55 -3.61 -24.79
C TYR A 126 -45.50 -4.14 -25.75
N HIS A 127 -45.81 -5.18 -26.53
CA HIS A 127 -44.89 -5.75 -27.49
C HIS A 127 -44.97 -5.18 -28.90
N THR A 128 -45.93 -4.32 -29.22
CA THR A 128 -46.14 -3.85 -30.61
C THR A 128 -45.69 -2.43 -30.87
N HIS A 129 -45.13 -1.70 -29.89
CA HIS A 129 -44.74 -0.28 -30.10
C HIS A 129 -43.21 -0.07 -30.21
N SER A 130 -42.39 -1.10 -30.15
CA SER A 130 -40.93 -0.96 -30.19
C SER A 130 -40.26 -1.46 -31.47
N MET A 131 -41.01 -1.83 -32.49
CA MET A 131 -40.43 -2.36 -33.73
C MET A 131 -40.59 -1.48 -34.98
N THR A 132 -40.79 -0.20 -34.83
CA THR A 132 -40.70 0.70 -35.96
C THR A 132 -39.46 1.59 -35.83
N GLN A 133 -38.33 1.02 -36.22
CA GLN A 133 -37.17 1.63 -36.12
C GLN A 133 -36.33 1.82 -37.19
N ILE A 134 -35.95 2.85 -37.66
CA ILE A 134 -34.94 3.45 -38.55
C ILE A 134 -33.97 2.38 -39.11
N LYS A 135 -34.42 1.74 -40.20
CA LYS A 135 -33.56 1.00 -41.11
C LYS A 135 -32.94 2.02 -42.08
N ALA A 136 -31.71 2.42 -41.83
CA ALA A 136 -30.92 3.11 -42.83
C ALA A 136 -30.55 2.07 -43.91
N LYS A 137 -31.11 2.22 -45.12
CA LYS A 137 -30.71 1.44 -46.29
C LYS A 137 -29.52 2.14 -46.95
N ASN A 138 -28.39 1.48 -47.03
CA ASN A 138 -27.39 1.82 -48.03
C ASN A 138 -27.84 1.20 -49.37
N ASN A 139 -27.38 1.75 -50.50
CA ASN A 139 -27.82 1.41 -51.85
C ASN A 139 -27.60 -0.04 -52.32
N GLU A 140 -27.13 -0.96 -51.42
CA GLU A 140 -26.86 -2.34 -51.73
C GLU A 140 -27.59 -3.38 -50.84
N GLY A 141 -28.62 -2.97 -50.11
CA GLY A 141 -29.53 -3.94 -49.49
C GLY A 141 -29.09 -4.59 -48.18
N ASP A 142 -27.87 -4.37 -47.69
CA ASP A 142 -27.41 -4.94 -46.42
C ASP A 142 -27.83 -4.05 -45.26
N ILE A 143 -28.49 -4.66 -44.26
CA ILE A 143 -28.85 -4.01 -42.99
C ILE A 143 -27.59 -3.98 -42.14
N ILE A 144 -26.82 -2.90 -42.18
CA ILE A 144 -25.70 -2.70 -41.26
C ILE A 144 -26.29 -2.40 -39.89
N MET A 145 -26.20 -3.37 -38.97
CA MET A 145 -26.53 -3.13 -37.57
C MET A 145 -25.53 -2.12 -36.98
N LYS A 146 -26.03 -1.01 -36.45
CA LYS A 146 -25.17 -0.02 -35.79
C LYS A 146 -24.54 -0.61 -34.56
N LYS A 147 -23.24 -0.37 -34.39
CA LYS A 147 -22.50 -0.68 -33.16
C LYS A 147 -22.98 0.20 -32.01
N ARG A 148 -22.79 -0.21 -30.78
CA ARG A 148 -23.29 0.50 -29.59
C ARG A 148 -22.19 0.81 -28.59
N ALA A 149 -22.23 2.04 -28.06
CA ALA A 149 -21.39 2.47 -26.98
C ALA A 149 -22.26 2.87 -25.77
N LEU A 150 -22.00 2.25 -24.62
CA LEU A 150 -22.62 2.60 -23.34
C LEU A 150 -21.69 3.56 -22.58
N VAL A 151 -22.19 4.78 -22.35
CA VAL A 151 -21.42 5.88 -21.77
C VAL A 151 -22.10 6.41 -20.51
N SER A 152 -21.43 6.27 -19.37
CA SER A 152 -21.93 6.75 -18.08
C SER A 152 -20.76 7.18 -17.19
N VAL A 153 -20.43 8.46 -17.17
CA VAL A 153 -19.23 8.98 -16.51
C VAL A 153 -19.58 10.01 -15.44
N SER A 154 -18.90 9.94 -14.32
CA SER A 154 -18.91 10.95 -13.28
C SER A 154 -18.03 12.14 -13.68
N ASP A 155 -16.76 11.88 -13.99
CA ASP A 155 -15.86 12.84 -14.63
C ASP A 155 -16.17 12.93 -16.13
N LYS A 156 -16.62 14.11 -16.56
CA LYS A 156 -17.07 14.39 -17.92
C LYS A 156 -15.99 14.96 -18.84
N THR A 157 -14.74 14.94 -18.40
CA THR A 157 -13.60 15.44 -19.19
C THR A 157 -13.53 14.71 -20.54
N GLY A 158 -13.59 15.48 -21.63
CA GLY A 158 -13.46 14.97 -23.00
C GLY A 158 -14.59 14.09 -23.52
N ILE A 159 -15.67 13.84 -22.72
CA ILE A 159 -16.70 12.85 -23.08
C ILE A 159 -17.54 13.27 -24.29
N VAL A 160 -17.78 14.55 -24.48
CA VAL A 160 -18.57 15.05 -25.62
C VAL A 160 -17.82 14.78 -26.91
N GLU A 161 -16.54 15.14 -26.99
CA GLU A 161 -15.69 14.90 -28.14
C GLU A 161 -15.54 13.39 -28.42
N PHE A 162 -15.32 12.60 -27.39
CA PHE A 162 -15.26 11.13 -27.47
C PHE A 162 -16.53 10.58 -28.15
N CYS A 163 -17.72 10.99 -27.67
CA CYS A 163 -18.99 10.54 -28.25
C CYS A 163 -19.24 11.05 -29.67
N GLN A 164 -18.82 12.29 -29.99
CA GLN A 164 -18.92 12.82 -31.37
C GLN A 164 -18.13 11.93 -32.34
N ARG A 165 -16.89 11.57 -32.01
CA ARG A 165 -16.05 10.72 -32.86
C ARG A 165 -16.57 9.29 -32.92
N LEU A 166 -17.14 8.72 -31.83
CA LEU A 166 -17.84 7.44 -31.88
C LEU A 166 -19.03 7.46 -32.83
N ILE A 167 -19.85 8.53 -32.83
CA ILE A 167 -20.98 8.67 -33.73
C ILE A 167 -20.49 8.74 -35.20
N ALA A 168 -19.40 9.47 -35.45
CA ALA A 168 -18.77 9.51 -36.78
C ALA A 168 -18.28 8.13 -37.24
N CYS A 169 -17.90 7.25 -36.30
CA CYS A 169 -17.57 5.84 -36.54
C CYS A 169 -18.78 4.89 -36.54
N ASN A 170 -20.00 5.42 -36.72
CA ASN A 170 -21.27 4.67 -36.81
C ASN A 170 -21.72 3.97 -35.54
N TYR A 171 -21.43 4.54 -34.34
CA TYR A 171 -21.93 4.04 -33.08
C TYR A 171 -23.19 4.75 -32.62
N GLU A 172 -24.14 4.02 -32.06
CA GLU A 172 -25.23 4.55 -31.24
C GLU A 172 -24.76 4.77 -29.82
N ILE A 173 -25.04 5.92 -29.22
CA ILE A 173 -24.67 6.23 -27.83
C ILE A 173 -25.83 5.90 -26.90
N ILE A 174 -25.59 5.00 -25.96
CA ILE A 174 -26.50 4.73 -24.86
C ILE A 174 -25.94 5.42 -23.61
N SER A 175 -26.77 6.12 -22.85
CA SER A 175 -26.27 6.85 -21.69
C SER A 175 -27.30 6.95 -20.56
N THR A 176 -26.83 7.35 -19.37
CA THR A 176 -27.63 7.47 -18.15
C THR A 176 -27.54 8.86 -17.53
N GLY A 177 -28.54 9.26 -16.77
CA GLY A 177 -28.54 10.39 -15.84
C GLY A 177 -27.86 11.66 -16.37
N GLY A 178 -26.92 12.20 -15.57
CA GLY A 178 -26.22 13.44 -15.87
C GLY A 178 -25.30 13.38 -17.10
N THR A 179 -24.81 12.22 -17.50
CA THR A 179 -24.02 12.06 -18.74
C THR A 179 -24.92 12.16 -19.96
N ALA A 180 -26.08 11.50 -19.94
CA ALA A 180 -27.05 11.59 -21.03
C ALA A 180 -27.53 13.04 -21.23
N LYS A 181 -27.73 13.76 -20.12
CA LYS A 181 -28.10 15.20 -20.20
C LYS A 181 -26.99 16.01 -20.86
N ALA A 182 -25.74 15.88 -20.39
CA ALA A 182 -24.62 16.65 -20.95
C ALA A 182 -24.40 16.39 -22.44
N LEU A 183 -24.57 15.14 -22.89
CA LEU A 183 -24.46 14.80 -24.32
C LEU A 183 -25.62 15.36 -25.14
N LYS A 184 -26.86 15.31 -24.62
CA LYS A 184 -28.05 15.93 -25.29
C LYS A 184 -27.94 17.43 -25.34
N ASP A 185 -27.49 18.09 -24.27
CA ASP A 185 -27.27 19.53 -24.23
C ASP A 185 -26.19 19.96 -25.25
N ALA A 186 -25.24 19.08 -25.57
CA ALA A 186 -24.26 19.25 -26.66
C ALA A 186 -24.80 18.89 -28.06
N GLY A 187 -26.10 18.59 -28.20
CA GLY A 187 -26.75 18.29 -29.46
C GLY A 187 -26.54 16.89 -30.02
N LEU A 188 -26.03 15.94 -29.22
CA LEU A 188 -25.75 14.57 -29.65
C LEU A 188 -26.99 13.67 -29.52
N PRO A 189 -27.23 12.75 -30.48
CA PRO A 189 -28.28 11.75 -30.37
C PRO A 189 -27.91 10.71 -29.31
N VAL A 190 -28.75 10.57 -28.29
CA VAL A 190 -28.49 9.66 -27.13
C VAL A 190 -29.74 8.84 -26.84
N ILE A 191 -29.58 7.53 -26.80
CA ILE A 191 -30.58 6.58 -26.33
C ILE A 191 -30.50 6.51 -24.80
N GLY A 192 -31.60 6.79 -24.12
CA GLY A 192 -31.69 6.66 -22.67
C GLY A 192 -31.66 5.21 -22.22
N ILE A 193 -31.05 4.93 -21.05
CA ILE A 193 -31.00 3.55 -20.53
C ILE A 193 -32.40 2.95 -20.33
N SER A 194 -33.35 3.73 -19.86
CA SER A 194 -34.74 3.29 -19.67
C SER A 194 -35.44 2.99 -21.00
N GLU A 195 -35.06 3.68 -22.08
CA GLU A 195 -35.53 3.40 -23.43
C GLU A 195 -34.97 2.08 -23.95
N LEU A 196 -33.66 1.83 -23.70
CA LEU A 196 -33.01 0.57 -24.05
C LEU A 196 -33.60 -0.64 -23.31
N THR A 197 -33.84 -0.49 -22.02
CA THR A 197 -34.24 -1.61 -21.13
C THR A 197 -35.76 -1.83 -21.11
N GLY A 198 -36.53 -0.80 -21.49
CA GLY A 198 -38.00 -0.77 -21.28
C GLY A 198 -38.39 -0.72 -19.79
N PHE A 199 -37.42 -0.49 -18.89
CA PHE A 199 -37.62 -0.44 -17.45
C PHE A 199 -37.30 0.95 -16.91
N PRO A 200 -38.20 1.54 -16.08
CA PRO A 200 -37.94 2.86 -15.51
C PRO A 200 -36.84 2.80 -14.45
N GLU A 201 -36.13 3.90 -14.29
CA GLU A 201 -35.27 4.11 -13.12
C GLU A 201 -36.12 4.06 -11.83
N CYS A 202 -35.62 3.33 -10.82
CA CYS A 202 -36.34 3.16 -9.56
C CYS A 202 -35.41 3.21 -8.35
N LEU A 203 -35.98 3.28 -7.14
CA LEU A 203 -35.28 3.40 -5.87
C LEU A 203 -34.30 4.61 -5.89
N ASP A 204 -34.85 5.78 -6.24
CA ASP A 204 -34.13 7.05 -6.33
C ASP A 204 -32.85 6.98 -7.19
N GLY A 205 -32.89 6.10 -8.21
CA GLY A 205 -31.79 5.92 -9.15
C GLY A 205 -30.76 4.86 -8.76
N ARG A 206 -30.94 4.15 -7.65
CA ARG A 206 -30.05 3.03 -7.30
C ARG A 206 -30.10 1.88 -8.29
N VAL A 207 -31.23 1.71 -9.01
CA VAL A 207 -31.40 0.72 -10.07
C VAL A 207 -31.71 1.40 -11.38
N LYS A 208 -30.75 1.39 -12.30
CA LYS A 208 -30.83 1.93 -13.68
C LYS A 208 -30.27 0.95 -14.70
N THR A 209 -29.04 0.49 -14.46
CA THR A 209 -28.23 -0.31 -15.38
C THR A 209 -28.16 -1.79 -15.00
N LEU A 210 -28.62 -2.14 -13.80
CA LEU A 210 -28.68 -3.52 -13.32
C LEU A 210 -29.83 -4.27 -13.98
N HIS A 211 -29.74 -4.48 -15.29
CA HIS A 211 -30.79 -5.09 -16.10
C HIS A 211 -30.24 -6.17 -17.03
N PRO A 212 -30.93 -7.30 -17.21
CA PRO A 212 -30.48 -8.37 -18.08
C PRO A 212 -30.15 -7.95 -19.52
N VAL A 213 -30.90 -7.01 -20.10
CA VAL A 213 -30.64 -6.46 -21.45
C VAL A 213 -29.26 -5.83 -21.56
N VAL A 214 -28.84 -5.06 -20.55
CA VAL A 214 -27.51 -4.43 -20.52
C VAL A 214 -26.43 -5.49 -20.39
N HIS A 215 -26.56 -6.38 -19.39
CA HIS A 215 -25.52 -7.35 -19.10
C HIS A 215 -25.42 -8.48 -20.14
N ALA A 216 -26.52 -8.88 -20.76
CA ALA A 216 -26.49 -9.81 -21.87
C ALA A 216 -25.79 -9.18 -23.11
N GLY A 217 -26.07 -7.92 -23.43
CA GLY A 217 -25.38 -7.18 -24.48
C GLY A 217 -23.88 -7.03 -24.29
N LEU A 218 -23.41 -6.97 -23.02
CA LEU A 218 -22.00 -6.91 -22.64
C LEU A 218 -21.31 -8.27 -22.60
N LEU A 219 -21.99 -9.30 -22.08
CA LEU A 219 -21.37 -10.59 -21.75
C LEU A 219 -21.45 -11.63 -22.86
N ALA A 220 -22.30 -11.40 -23.89
CA ALA A 220 -22.42 -12.35 -25.00
C ALA A 220 -21.12 -12.44 -25.79
N MET A 221 -20.54 -13.64 -25.84
CA MET A 221 -19.39 -13.92 -26.70
C MET A 221 -19.86 -14.00 -28.16
N ARG A 222 -19.36 -13.09 -28.99
CA ARG A 222 -19.81 -12.98 -30.40
C ARG A 222 -19.38 -14.17 -31.25
N SER A 223 -18.32 -14.86 -30.84
CA SER A 223 -17.86 -16.11 -31.47
C SER A 223 -18.69 -17.36 -31.12
N ASN A 224 -19.63 -17.23 -30.15
CA ASN A 224 -20.49 -18.33 -29.72
C ASN A 224 -21.88 -18.22 -30.36
N PRO A 225 -22.24 -19.10 -31.31
CA PRO A 225 -23.54 -19.06 -32.00
C PRO A 225 -24.74 -19.20 -31.06
N GLU A 226 -24.61 -19.95 -29.96
CA GLU A 226 -25.68 -20.07 -28.97
C GLU A 226 -25.97 -18.79 -28.28
N HIS A 227 -24.92 -18.04 -27.84
CA HIS A 227 -25.08 -16.74 -27.24
C HIS A 227 -25.77 -15.78 -28.19
N MET A 228 -25.31 -15.73 -29.44
CA MET A 228 -25.90 -14.83 -30.46
C MET A 228 -27.36 -15.22 -30.77
N GLY A 229 -27.66 -16.51 -30.89
CA GLY A 229 -29.05 -16.95 -31.08
C GLY A 229 -29.97 -16.70 -29.88
N GLN A 230 -29.44 -16.67 -28.65
CA GLN A 230 -30.21 -16.26 -27.47
C GLN A 230 -30.50 -14.74 -27.49
N LEU A 231 -29.51 -13.92 -27.83
CA LEU A 231 -29.70 -12.47 -27.95
C LEU A 231 -30.74 -12.14 -29.02
N GLU A 232 -30.67 -12.80 -30.18
CA GLU A 232 -31.61 -12.60 -31.28
C GLU A 232 -33.05 -12.92 -30.82
N LYS A 233 -33.27 -14.10 -30.19
CA LYS A 233 -34.58 -14.50 -29.66
C LYS A 233 -35.15 -13.53 -28.65
N LEU A 234 -34.28 -12.86 -27.86
CA LEU A 234 -34.67 -11.89 -26.83
C LEU A 234 -34.73 -10.46 -27.35
N GLY A 235 -34.36 -10.22 -28.62
CA GLY A 235 -34.31 -8.88 -29.21
C GLY A 235 -33.24 -7.97 -28.58
N ILE A 236 -32.15 -8.57 -28.07
CA ILE A 236 -31.07 -7.84 -27.38
C ILE A 236 -29.92 -7.65 -28.37
N ASN A 237 -29.50 -6.40 -28.53
CA ASN A 237 -28.32 -6.07 -29.32
C ASN A 237 -27.07 -6.03 -28.46
N THR A 238 -25.89 -6.29 -29.06
CA THR A 238 -24.59 -6.20 -28.42
C THR A 238 -24.22 -4.76 -28.09
N ILE A 239 -23.35 -4.60 -27.09
CA ILE A 239 -22.69 -3.34 -26.72
C ILE A 239 -21.19 -3.56 -26.94
N ASP A 240 -20.55 -2.70 -27.73
CA ASP A 240 -19.20 -2.90 -28.25
C ASP A 240 -18.14 -2.08 -27.51
N ILE A 241 -18.56 -0.91 -26.99
CA ILE A 241 -17.73 0.00 -26.19
C ILE A 241 -18.47 0.36 -24.92
N VAL A 242 -17.73 0.41 -23.81
CA VAL A 242 -18.18 0.92 -22.51
C VAL A 242 -17.23 2.01 -22.06
N ALA A 243 -17.75 3.22 -21.81
CA ALA A 243 -16.98 4.30 -21.18
C ALA A 243 -17.68 4.69 -19.86
N VAL A 244 -17.10 4.24 -18.77
CA VAL A 244 -17.65 4.42 -17.42
C VAL A 244 -16.52 4.66 -16.44
N ASN A 245 -16.56 5.79 -15.73
CA ASN A 245 -15.80 6.01 -14.52
C ASN A 245 -16.76 6.09 -13.33
N LEU A 246 -16.26 5.65 -12.16
CA LEU A 246 -17.09 5.45 -10.98
C LEU A 246 -17.44 6.76 -10.28
N TYR A 247 -18.45 6.75 -9.43
CA TYR A 247 -18.77 7.89 -8.59
C TYR A 247 -17.56 8.31 -7.74
N PRO A 248 -17.38 9.62 -7.51
CA PRO A 248 -16.22 10.15 -6.83
C PRO A 248 -16.31 9.93 -5.32
N PHE A 249 -16.27 8.67 -4.85
CA PHE A 249 -16.31 8.30 -3.43
C PHE A 249 -15.26 9.08 -2.63
N LYS A 250 -14.03 9.20 -3.19
CA LYS A 250 -12.96 10.02 -2.63
C LYS A 250 -13.40 11.47 -2.35
N ALA A 251 -13.99 12.13 -3.35
CA ALA A 251 -14.44 13.51 -3.19
C ALA A 251 -15.57 13.65 -2.16
N THR A 252 -16.40 12.60 -2.03
CA THR A 252 -17.47 12.58 -1.01
C THR A 252 -16.89 12.49 0.39
N ILE A 253 -16.00 11.51 0.67
CA ILE A 253 -15.44 11.33 2.01
C ILE A 253 -14.37 12.38 2.39
N SER A 254 -13.91 13.20 1.44
CA SER A 254 -13.02 14.33 1.69
C SER A 254 -13.75 15.59 2.20
N LYS A 255 -15.08 15.61 2.22
CA LYS A 255 -15.83 16.75 2.75
C LYS A 255 -15.77 16.77 4.28
N PRO A 256 -15.57 17.94 4.91
CA PRO A 256 -15.42 18.03 6.36
C PRO A 256 -16.66 17.56 7.16
N ASP A 257 -17.82 17.69 6.56
CA ASP A 257 -19.14 17.45 7.17
C ASP A 257 -19.84 16.20 6.62
N VAL A 258 -19.11 15.31 5.95
CA VAL A 258 -19.67 14.07 5.39
C VAL A 258 -20.18 13.16 6.51
N THR A 259 -21.43 12.72 6.39
CA THR A 259 -21.96 11.70 7.28
C THR A 259 -21.65 10.28 6.77
N PHE A 260 -21.70 9.30 7.65
CA PHE A 260 -21.57 7.89 7.25
C PHE A 260 -22.64 7.49 6.22
N ALA A 261 -23.88 8.00 6.39
CA ALA A 261 -24.98 7.74 5.45
C ALA A 261 -24.70 8.33 4.06
N ASP A 262 -24.14 9.56 3.99
CA ASP A 262 -23.75 10.18 2.73
C ASP A 262 -22.64 9.40 2.03
N ALA A 263 -21.64 8.92 2.77
CA ALA A 263 -20.60 8.09 2.23
C ALA A 263 -21.14 6.79 1.65
N VAL A 264 -22.03 6.09 2.39
CA VAL A 264 -22.65 4.84 1.93
C VAL A 264 -23.52 5.07 0.69
N GLU A 265 -24.31 6.16 0.63
CA GLU A 265 -25.17 6.48 -0.53
C GLU A 265 -24.34 6.75 -1.81
N ASN A 266 -23.10 7.19 -1.66
CA ASN A 266 -22.22 7.45 -2.80
C ASN A 266 -21.35 6.22 -3.20
N ILE A 267 -21.62 5.02 -2.69
CA ILE A 267 -21.01 3.79 -3.18
C ILE A 267 -21.67 3.39 -4.50
N ASP A 268 -20.88 3.37 -5.56
CA ASP A 268 -21.35 2.99 -6.89
C ASP A 268 -21.49 1.48 -7.03
N ILE A 269 -22.69 1.02 -7.34
CA ILE A 269 -23.00 -0.40 -7.59
C ILE A 269 -23.07 -0.66 -9.11
N GLY A 270 -23.75 0.19 -9.86
CA GLY A 270 -24.01 0.00 -11.28
C GLY A 270 -22.77 0.10 -12.15
N GLY A 271 -21.94 1.09 -11.89
CA GLY A 271 -20.68 1.31 -12.61
C GLY A 271 -19.73 0.10 -12.54
N PRO A 272 -19.32 -0.35 -11.34
CA PRO A 272 -18.47 -1.51 -11.18
C PRO A 272 -19.03 -2.77 -11.84
N THR A 273 -20.34 -2.99 -11.76
CA THR A 273 -20.99 -4.16 -12.34
C THR A 273 -20.88 -4.15 -13.87
N MET A 274 -21.13 -3.00 -14.52
CA MET A 274 -21.03 -2.85 -15.98
C MET A 274 -19.60 -3.02 -16.48
N ILE A 275 -18.64 -2.30 -15.90
CA ILE A 275 -17.24 -2.35 -16.38
C ILE A 275 -16.61 -3.74 -16.15
N ARG A 276 -16.94 -4.43 -15.05
CA ARG A 276 -16.46 -5.79 -14.79
C ARG A 276 -17.07 -6.83 -15.75
N ALA A 277 -18.37 -6.68 -16.10
CA ALA A 277 -19.02 -7.52 -17.08
C ALA A 277 -18.38 -7.33 -18.46
N ALA A 278 -18.21 -6.09 -18.91
CA ALA A 278 -17.57 -5.76 -20.17
C ALA A 278 -16.11 -6.22 -20.23
N ALA A 279 -15.31 -5.97 -19.18
CA ALA A 279 -13.93 -6.42 -19.09
C ALA A 279 -13.78 -7.95 -19.09
N LYS A 280 -14.75 -8.69 -18.55
CA LYS A 280 -14.77 -10.16 -18.66
C LYS A 280 -14.87 -10.61 -20.11
N ASN A 281 -15.58 -9.86 -20.96
CA ASN A 281 -15.75 -10.12 -22.38
C ASN A 281 -14.84 -9.21 -23.25
N TYR A 282 -13.60 -8.94 -22.80
CA TYR A 282 -12.66 -8.02 -23.43
C TYR A 282 -12.37 -8.29 -24.92
N GLN A 283 -12.52 -9.52 -25.36
CA GLN A 283 -12.32 -9.87 -26.77
C GLN A 283 -13.31 -9.13 -27.67
N ASP A 284 -14.53 -8.98 -27.19
CA ASP A 284 -15.64 -8.41 -27.94
C ASP A 284 -15.96 -6.96 -27.53
N VAL A 285 -15.61 -6.53 -26.31
CA VAL A 285 -15.95 -5.22 -25.75
C VAL A 285 -14.72 -4.45 -25.35
N ALA A 286 -14.59 -3.20 -25.80
CA ALA A 286 -13.59 -2.26 -25.31
C ALA A 286 -14.15 -1.47 -24.12
N VAL A 287 -13.41 -1.40 -22.98
CA VAL A 287 -13.87 -0.79 -21.74
C VAL A 287 -12.94 0.31 -21.30
N VAL A 288 -13.40 1.55 -21.31
CA VAL A 288 -12.62 2.73 -20.95
C VAL A 288 -13.08 3.27 -19.59
N VAL A 289 -12.17 3.35 -18.64
CA VAL A 289 -12.43 3.88 -17.29
C VAL A 289 -11.68 5.18 -17.00
N ASP A 290 -10.76 5.58 -17.88
CA ASP A 290 -9.90 6.76 -17.73
C ASP A 290 -9.98 7.62 -19.01
N PRO A 291 -10.33 8.92 -18.93
CA PRO A 291 -10.35 9.80 -20.08
C PRO A 291 -9.04 9.87 -20.87
N LYS A 292 -7.90 9.59 -20.24
CA LYS A 292 -6.58 9.55 -20.89
C LYS A 292 -6.48 8.48 -21.99
N ASP A 293 -7.35 7.47 -21.96
CA ASP A 293 -7.37 6.39 -22.95
C ASP A 293 -8.32 6.68 -24.14
N TYR A 294 -9.10 7.76 -24.09
CA TYR A 294 -10.04 8.09 -25.17
C TYR A 294 -9.36 8.22 -26.53
N GLU A 295 -8.27 8.96 -26.59
CA GLU A 295 -7.54 9.17 -27.85
C GLU A 295 -6.95 7.88 -28.43
N ARG A 296 -6.41 7.01 -27.58
CA ARG A 296 -5.91 5.71 -28.01
C ARG A 296 -7.01 4.86 -28.66
N VAL A 297 -8.17 4.81 -28.01
CA VAL A 297 -9.32 4.03 -28.49
C VAL A 297 -9.86 4.61 -29.79
N LEU A 298 -9.98 5.92 -29.89
CA LEU A 298 -10.51 6.61 -31.07
C LEU A 298 -9.55 6.47 -32.27
N SER A 299 -8.26 6.67 -32.07
CA SER A 299 -7.26 6.55 -33.13
C SER A 299 -7.22 5.14 -33.75
N GLU A 300 -7.31 4.10 -32.91
CA GLU A 300 -7.38 2.71 -33.42
C GLU A 300 -8.71 2.43 -34.12
N LEU A 301 -9.81 2.95 -33.58
CA LEU A 301 -11.14 2.77 -34.18
C LEU A 301 -11.25 3.44 -35.53
N GLU A 302 -10.71 4.65 -35.69
CA GLU A 302 -10.68 5.40 -36.95
C GLU A 302 -9.75 4.77 -38.00
N ALA A 303 -8.73 4.02 -37.54
CA ALA A 303 -7.87 3.20 -38.38
C ALA A 303 -8.50 1.86 -38.80
N GLY A 304 -9.69 1.53 -38.26
CA GLY A 304 -10.46 0.34 -38.59
C GLY A 304 -11.06 -0.39 -37.42
N GLU A 305 -10.22 -0.82 -36.45
CA GLU A 305 -10.70 -1.54 -35.26
C GLU A 305 -9.80 -1.33 -34.05
N ILE A 306 -10.37 -1.47 -32.87
CA ILE A 306 -9.61 -1.47 -31.62
C ILE A 306 -8.89 -2.82 -31.48
N THR A 307 -7.56 -2.76 -31.37
CA THR A 307 -6.71 -3.95 -31.32
C THR A 307 -7.00 -4.80 -30.07
N LEU A 308 -6.75 -6.11 -30.17
CA LEU A 308 -6.88 -7.01 -29.03
C LEU A 308 -5.89 -6.67 -27.91
N GLU A 309 -4.73 -6.12 -28.25
CA GLU A 309 -3.74 -5.65 -27.26
C GLU A 309 -4.29 -4.49 -26.46
N THR A 310 -4.87 -3.49 -27.12
CA THR A 310 -5.54 -2.37 -26.45
C THR A 310 -6.71 -2.84 -25.59
N LYS A 311 -7.55 -3.75 -26.08
CA LYS A 311 -8.64 -4.32 -25.26
C LYS A 311 -8.14 -5.05 -24.01
N LYS A 312 -7.02 -5.79 -24.07
CA LYS A 312 -6.36 -6.41 -22.90
C LYS A 312 -5.82 -5.38 -21.92
N TYR A 313 -5.19 -4.32 -22.42
CA TYR A 313 -4.71 -3.21 -21.61
C TYR A 313 -5.88 -2.52 -20.88
N LEU A 314 -6.96 -2.23 -21.56
CA LEU A 314 -8.17 -1.64 -20.97
C LEU A 314 -8.82 -2.57 -19.95
N GLN A 315 -8.87 -3.88 -20.21
CA GLN A 315 -9.30 -4.89 -19.23
C GLN A 315 -8.50 -4.82 -17.94
N TYR A 316 -7.17 -4.74 -18.03
CA TYR A 316 -6.30 -4.56 -16.86
C TYR A 316 -6.67 -3.28 -16.10
N LYS A 317 -6.84 -2.16 -16.82
CA LYS A 317 -7.21 -0.86 -16.18
C LYS A 317 -8.54 -0.94 -15.43
N VAL A 318 -9.52 -1.66 -15.95
CA VAL A 318 -10.80 -1.87 -15.23
C VAL A 318 -10.59 -2.52 -13.88
N PHE A 319 -9.83 -3.63 -13.82
CA PHE A 319 -9.63 -4.34 -12.56
C PHE A 319 -8.72 -3.57 -11.60
N ALA A 320 -7.75 -2.81 -12.10
CA ALA A 320 -6.97 -1.89 -11.28
C ALA A 320 -7.89 -0.78 -10.69
N HIS A 321 -8.76 -0.17 -11.52
CA HIS A 321 -9.69 0.87 -11.10
C HIS A 321 -10.68 0.39 -10.03
N THR A 322 -11.29 -0.79 -10.23
CA THR A 322 -12.21 -1.35 -9.22
C THR A 322 -11.49 -1.79 -7.95
N ALA A 323 -10.26 -2.29 -8.03
CA ALA A 323 -9.48 -2.67 -6.85
C ALA A 323 -9.13 -1.45 -5.99
N VAL A 324 -8.72 -0.34 -6.61
CA VAL A 324 -8.47 0.94 -5.92
C VAL A 324 -9.77 1.46 -5.28
N TYR A 325 -10.88 1.43 -6.01
CA TYR A 325 -12.17 1.87 -5.53
C TYR A 325 -12.64 1.08 -4.30
N ASP A 326 -12.62 -0.25 -4.37
CA ASP A 326 -13.01 -1.13 -3.27
C ASP A 326 -12.06 -1.00 -2.07
N SER A 327 -10.75 -0.82 -2.32
CA SER A 327 -9.75 -0.57 -1.26
C SER A 327 -10.08 0.71 -0.49
N MET A 328 -10.46 1.78 -1.19
CA MET A 328 -10.80 3.06 -0.59
C MET A 328 -12.05 2.93 0.30
N ILE A 329 -13.09 2.24 -0.18
CA ILE A 329 -14.31 1.97 0.59
C ILE A 329 -13.99 1.14 1.83
N SER A 330 -13.24 0.05 1.66
CA SER A 330 -12.84 -0.85 2.75
C SER A 330 -12.07 -0.12 3.85
N ASN A 331 -11.10 0.72 3.47
CA ASN A 331 -10.29 1.49 4.41
C ASN A 331 -11.13 2.55 5.16
N TYR A 332 -12.03 3.23 4.45
CA TYR A 332 -12.96 4.17 5.08
C TYR A 332 -13.85 3.48 6.11
N LEU A 333 -14.46 2.33 5.75
CA LEU A 333 -15.33 1.57 6.66
C LEU A 333 -14.54 1.02 7.87
N ALA A 334 -13.31 0.53 7.66
CA ALA A 334 -12.45 0.07 8.76
C ALA A 334 -12.16 1.22 9.74
N GLN A 335 -11.88 2.42 9.24
CA GLN A 335 -11.67 3.62 10.06
C GLN A 335 -12.93 4.01 10.86
N GLN A 336 -14.12 3.94 10.25
CA GLN A 336 -15.38 4.23 10.93
C GLN A 336 -15.71 3.22 12.04
N LEU A 337 -15.14 2.02 11.97
CA LEU A 337 -15.34 0.92 12.92
C LEU A 337 -14.17 0.76 13.91
N ASP A 338 -13.21 1.68 13.91
CA ASP A 338 -11.96 1.60 14.71
C ASP A 338 -11.19 0.27 14.53
N ILE A 339 -11.29 -0.36 13.35
CA ILE A 339 -10.56 -1.57 13.01
C ILE A 339 -9.14 -1.19 12.57
N ARG A 340 -8.18 -1.34 13.48
CA ARG A 340 -6.79 -0.93 13.24
C ARG A 340 -5.97 -1.93 12.41
N PHE A 341 -6.07 -3.23 12.72
CA PHE A 341 -5.37 -4.30 12.02
C PHE A 341 -6.36 -5.35 11.53
N PRO A 342 -6.99 -5.16 10.34
CA PRO A 342 -7.99 -6.08 9.81
C PRO A 342 -7.37 -7.42 9.38
N ASP A 343 -8.21 -8.48 9.30
CA ASP A 343 -7.78 -9.80 8.80
C ASP A 343 -7.22 -9.77 7.37
N SER A 344 -7.73 -8.86 6.55
CA SER A 344 -7.25 -8.58 5.19
C SER A 344 -7.03 -7.10 5.02
N ILE A 345 -5.80 -6.70 4.70
CA ILE A 345 -5.45 -5.30 4.52
C ILE A 345 -5.28 -4.98 3.03
N THR A 346 -5.78 -3.83 2.62
CA THR A 346 -5.65 -3.31 1.25
C THR A 346 -5.10 -1.89 1.27
N PHE A 347 -4.26 -1.57 0.31
CA PHE A 347 -3.71 -0.23 0.11
C PHE A 347 -3.88 0.20 -1.33
N ALA A 348 -4.28 1.45 -1.53
CA ALA A 348 -4.37 2.08 -2.83
C ALA A 348 -3.32 3.19 -2.94
N TYR A 349 -2.50 3.11 -3.98
CA TYR A 349 -1.49 4.10 -4.30
C TYR A 349 -1.56 4.44 -5.79
N GLU A 350 -1.44 5.71 -6.14
CA GLU A 350 -1.35 6.17 -7.51
C GLU A 350 0.10 6.44 -7.93
N LYS A 351 0.48 6.00 -9.13
CA LYS A 351 1.81 6.27 -9.66
C LYS A 351 1.96 7.77 -9.95
N THR A 352 2.91 8.39 -9.26
CA THR A 352 3.21 9.80 -9.38
C THR A 352 4.35 10.05 -10.37
N GLN A 353 5.38 9.17 -10.36
CA GLN A 353 6.56 9.36 -11.16
C GLN A 353 7.20 8.02 -11.55
N ASP A 354 7.60 7.87 -12.82
CA ASP A 354 8.54 6.83 -13.25
C ASP A 354 9.97 7.29 -12.95
N MET A 355 10.75 6.44 -12.29
CA MET A 355 12.11 6.77 -11.90
C MET A 355 13.11 6.19 -12.88
N ARG A 356 14.20 6.89 -13.10
CA ARG A 356 15.26 6.43 -13.99
C ARG A 356 15.84 5.07 -13.55
N TYR A 357 15.94 4.83 -12.25
CA TYR A 357 16.33 3.56 -11.61
C TYR A 357 15.97 3.60 -10.12
N GLY A 358 16.03 2.48 -9.44
CA GLY A 358 15.80 2.33 -8.02
C GLY A 358 16.97 2.77 -7.14
N GLU A 359 17.20 2.07 -6.04
CA GLU A 359 18.35 2.34 -5.16
C GLU A 359 19.66 2.16 -5.94
N ASN A 360 19.71 1.16 -6.81
CA ASN A 360 20.85 0.86 -7.67
C ASN A 360 20.50 0.97 -9.16
N PRO A 361 21.47 1.28 -10.03
CA PRO A 361 21.22 1.56 -11.46
C PRO A 361 20.54 0.44 -12.25
N HIS A 362 20.67 -0.81 -11.83
CA HIS A 362 20.07 -1.98 -12.50
C HIS A 362 18.63 -2.26 -12.06
N GLN A 363 18.09 -1.54 -11.07
CA GLN A 363 16.76 -1.74 -10.53
C GLN A 363 15.77 -0.77 -11.18
N GLY A 364 14.67 -1.29 -11.76
CA GLY A 364 13.54 -0.47 -12.17
C GLY A 364 12.78 0.07 -10.95
N ALA A 365 12.26 1.30 -11.03
CA ALA A 365 11.50 1.92 -9.94
C ALA A 365 10.47 2.93 -10.43
N SER A 366 9.45 3.12 -9.63
CA SER A 366 8.46 4.18 -9.74
C SER A 366 8.07 4.66 -8.35
N TYR A 367 7.67 5.91 -8.23
CA TYR A 367 7.10 6.48 -7.01
C TYR A 367 5.59 6.47 -7.07
N TYR A 368 4.98 6.06 -5.99
CA TYR A 368 3.53 6.03 -5.81
C TYR A 368 3.18 6.84 -4.57
N SER A 369 2.17 7.69 -4.66
CA SER A 369 1.61 8.42 -3.53
C SER A 369 0.32 7.78 -3.03
N GLU A 370 0.00 7.99 -1.77
CA GLU A 370 -1.32 7.66 -1.22
C GLU A 370 -2.41 8.44 -1.97
N GLU A 371 -3.58 7.85 -2.07
CA GLU A 371 -4.76 8.50 -2.67
C GLU A 371 -5.13 9.81 -1.95
N PHE A 372 -5.06 9.80 -0.61
CA PHE A 372 -5.21 10.98 0.23
C PHE A 372 -3.82 11.48 0.65
N ILE A 373 -3.35 12.52 -0.04
CA ILE A 373 -2.04 13.12 0.27
C ILE A 373 -2.11 13.81 1.63
N ARG A 374 -1.36 13.28 2.59
CA ARG A 374 -1.35 13.77 3.98
C ARG A 374 -0.59 15.08 4.12
N ALA A 375 -1.03 15.91 5.06
CA ALA A 375 -0.32 17.12 5.43
C ALA A 375 1.10 16.79 5.89
N GLY A 376 2.06 17.65 5.53
CA GLY A 376 3.47 17.49 5.88
C GLY A 376 4.17 16.31 5.21
N SER A 377 3.53 15.59 4.25
CA SER A 377 4.17 14.50 3.53
C SER A 377 5.02 15.02 2.36
N LEU A 378 6.07 14.26 2.01
CA LEU A 378 6.91 14.60 0.85
C LEU A 378 6.10 14.64 -0.46
N SER A 379 5.05 13.83 -0.58
CA SER A 379 4.16 13.82 -1.75
C SER A 379 3.41 15.15 -1.96
N LYS A 380 3.31 15.99 -0.92
CA LYS A 380 2.67 17.30 -0.97
C LYS A 380 3.64 18.40 -1.34
N ALA A 381 4.95 18.15 -1.23
CA ALA A 381 5.96 19.15 -1.51
C ALA A 381 5.96 19.58 -2.98
N LYS A 382 6.00 20.90 -3.20
CA LYS A 382 6.09 21.48 -4.54
C LYS A 382 7.55 21.66 -4.93
N GLN A 383 7.99 21.01 -5.98
CA GLN A 383 9.33 21.22 -6.52
C GLN A 383 9.40 22.53 -7.30
N LEU A 384 10.21 23.47 -6.81
CA LEU A 384 10.39 24.80 -7.41
C LEU A 384 11.55 24.83 -8.40
N TRP A 385 12.54 23.94 -8.26
CA TRP A 385 13.75 23.91 -9.09
C TRP A 385 14.43 22.55 -9.08
N GLY A 386 15.23 22.30 -10.14
CA GLY A 386 16.12 21.17 -10.26
C GLY A 386 15.53 20.02 -11.07
N LYS A 387 16.29 18.92 -11.18
CA LYS A 387 15.89 17.69 -11.85
C LYS A 387 14.86 16.94 -10.99
N GLU A 388 14.14 16.01 -11.61
CA GLU A 388 13.26 15.08 -10.91
C GLU A 388 13.99 14.37 -9.75
N LEU A 389 13.22 14.03 -8.71
CA LEU A 389 13.74 13.30 -7.57
C LEU A 389 14.06 11.87 -7.97
N SER A 390 15.18 11.35 -7.49
CA SER A 390 15.53 9.93 -7.61
C SER A 390 14.97 9.14 -6.44
N TYR A 391 15.01 7.80 -6.53
CA TYR A 391 14.65 6.90 -5.44
C TYR A 391 15.36 7.26 -4.13
N ASN A 392 16.69 7.42 -4.18
CA ASN A 392 17.47 7.78 -3.00
C ASN A 392 17.14 9.20 -2.49
N ASN A 393 16.85 10.15 -3.41
CA ASN A 393 16.42 11.48 -3.00
C ASN A 393 15.13 11.45 -2.19
N ILE A 394 14.13 10.66 -2.60
CA ILE A 394 12.86 10.53 -1.87
C ILE A 394 13.07 9.87 -0.51
N ASN A 395 13.85 8.80 -0.45
CA ASN A 395 14.13 8.09 0.81
C ASN A 395 14.84 8.99 1.82
N ASP A 396 15.91 9.67 1.39
CA ASP A 396 16.70 10.55 2.24
C ASP A 396 15.92 11.80 2.67
N ALA A 397 15.16 12.39 1.72
CA ALA A 397 14.29 13.52 1.98
C ALA A 397 13.21 13.20 3.03
N ASN A 398 12.60 12.03 2.95
CA ASN A 398 11.64 11.58 3.95
C ASN A 398 12.30 11.44 5.33
N GLY A 399 13.51 10.88 5.40
CA GLY A 399 14.25 10.76 6.67
C GLY A 399 14.53 12.10 7.34
N ALA A 400 14.95 13.12 6.57
CA ALA A 400 15.19 14.47 7.06
C ALA A 400 13.88 15.18 7.49
N LEU A 401 12.83 15.00 6.67
CA LEU A 401 11.51 15.61 6.92
C LEU A 401 10.87 15.10 8.21
N GLU A 402 11.00 13.79 8.47
CA GLU A 402 10.42 13.20 9.69
C GLU A 402 11.10 13.70 10.97
N LEU A 403 12.40 13.93 10.94
CA LEU A 403 13.12 14.47 12.09
C LEU A 403 12.83 15.95 12.33
N VAL A 404 12.77 16.78 11.28
CA VAL A 404 12.56 18.22 11.46
C VAL A 404 11.22 18.54 12.13
N LYS A 405 10.22 17.66 11.99
CA LYS A 405 8.89 17.77 12.62
C LYS A 405 8.90 17.65 14.15
N GLU A 406 9.97 17.13 14.74
CA GLU A 406 10.09 17.03 16.19
C GLU A 406 10.35 18.39 16.85
N PHE A 407 10.69 19.41 16.05
CA PHE A 407 11.09 20.74 16.52
C PHE A 407 10.06 21.81 16.17
N GLU A 408 9.64 22.58 17.17
CA GLU A 408 8.75 23.74 16.97
C GLU A 408 9.54 25.02 16.71
N GLU A 409 10.72 25.15 17.36
CA GLU A 409 11.68 26.25 17.15
C GLU A 409 12.35 26.17 15.77
N PRO A 410 12.93 27.26 15.24
CA PRO A 410 13.67 27.23 13.99
C PRO A 410 14.75 26.16 14.02
N CYS A 411 14.62 25.20 13.10
CA CYS A 411 15.45 23.99 13.06
C CYS A 411 15.89 23.68 11.63
N VAL A 412 17.13 23.21 11.51
CA VAL A 412 17.69 22.64 10.29
C VAL A 412 18.22 21.24 10.58
N VAL A 413 17.77 20.29 9.77
CA VAL A 413 18.24 18.90 9.77
C VAL A 413 19.03 18.66 8.51
N ALA A 414 20.31 18.33 8.64
CA ALA A 414 21.12 17.79 7.57
C ALA A 414 21.10 16.27 7.64
N CYS A 415 20.77 15.62 6.51
CA CYS A 415 20.57 14.19 6.42
C CYS A 415 21.33 13.61 5.23
N LYS A 416 21.86 12.40 5.38
CA LYS A 416 22.49 11.64 4.31
C LYS A 416 22.25 10.14 4.52
N HIS A 417 21.84 9.43 3.45
CA HIS A 417 21.48 8.01 3.53
C HIS A 417 20.40 7.70 4.59
N ALA A 418 19.38 8.59 4.63
CA ALA A 418 18.27 8.57 5.57
C ALA A 418 18.67 8.60 7.05
N ASN A 419 19.90 9.08 7.38
CA ASN A 419 20.36 9.32 8.75
C ASN A 419 20.69 10.80 8.94
N PRO A 420 20.42 11.37 10.11
CA PRO A 420 20.91 12.70 10.43
C PRO A 420 22.44 12.69 10.51
N CYS A 421 23.09 13.71 9.94
CA CYS A 421 24.51 13.98 10.10
C CYS A 421 24.77 15.28 10.84
N GLY A 422 23.79 16.18 10.88
CA GLY A 422 23.85 17.40 11.68
C GLY A 422 22.46 17.97 11.93
N VAL A 423 22.17 18.36 13.15
CA VAL A 423 20.93 19.00 13.54
C VAL A 423 21.24 20.24 14.38
N GLY A 424 20.62 21.35 14.04
CA GLY A 424 20.78 22.58 14.76
C GLY A 424 19.48 23.35 14.94
N THR A 425 19.30 23.98 16.08
CA THR A 425 18.22 24.94 16.38
C THR A 425 18.78 26.30 16.71
N GLY A 426 18.01 27.36 16.48
CA GLY A 426 18.42 28.69 16.72
C GLY A 426 17.27 29.68 16.83
N LYS A 427 17.59 30.96 17.02
CA LYS A 427 16.60 32.05 16.99
C LYS A 427 16.15 32.36 15.56
N THR A 428 16.99 32.04 14.59
CA THR A 428 16.74 32.19 13.15
C THR A 428 17.11 30.90 12.41
N ILE A 429 16.59 30.71 11.19
CA ILE A 429 16.96 29.61 10.32
C ILE A 429 18.44 29.65 9.94
N HIS A 430 18.99 30.87 9.79
CA HIS A 430 20.42 31.06 9.52
C HIS A 430 21.29 30.49 10.65
N GLU A 431 20.97 30.84 11.90
CA GLU A 431 21.69 30.33 13.07
C GLU A 431 21.56 28.81 13.18
N ALA A 432 20.35 28.26 12.98
CA ALA A 432 20.09 26.84 13.00
C ALA A 432 20.89 26.08 11.89
N TYR A 433 20.99 26.66 10.68
CA TYR A 433 21.78 26.10 9.61
C TYR A 433 23.27 26.03 9.94
N ILE A 434 23.84 27.09 10.45
CA ILE A 434 25.26 27.13 10.84
C ILE A 434 25.57 26.02 11.84
N LYS A 435 24.75 25.86 12.88
CA LYS A 435 24.90 24.82 13.91
C LYS A 435 24.75 23.41 13.33
N ALA A 436 23.78 23.21 12.44
CA ALA A 436 23.59 21.93 11.75
C ALA A 436 24.78 21.58 10.84
N TYR A 437 25.34 22.58 10.15
CA TYR A 437 26.52 22.43 9.31
C TYR A 437 27.79 22.12 10.11
N GLU A 438 28.01 22.85 11.20
CA GLU A 438 29.18 22.69 12.11
C GLU A 438 29.19 21.30 12.79
N SER A 439 28.05 20.64 12.93
CA SER A 439 27.95 19.31 13.52
C SER A 439 28.77 18.25 12.75
N ASP A 440 28.73 18.27 11.42
CA ASP A 440 29.56 17.42 10.55
C ASP A 440 29.70 18.04 9.15
N PRO A 441 30.61 19.00 8.98
CA PRO A 441 30.81 19.69 7.70
C PRO A 441 31.19 18.77 6.52
N VAL A 442 31.70 17.59 6.83
CA VAL A 442 32.14 16.61 5.82
C VAL A 442 30.94 15.83 5.26
N SER A 443 30.10 15.31 6.15
CA SER A 443 28.97 14.45 5.75
C SER A 443 27.81 15.26 5.16
N VAL A 444 27.62 16.52 5.53
CA VAL A 444 26.60 17.42 4.95
C VAL A 444 26.79 17.62 3.45
N PHE A 445 28.02 17.56 2.96
CA PHE A 445 28.30 17.63 1.51
C PHE A 445 27.58 16.52 0.74
N GLY A 446 26.74 16.91 -0.22
CA GLY A 446 25.92 15.99 -1.02
C GLY A 446 24.72 15.41 -0.26
N GLY A 447 24.41 15.95 0.90
CA GLY A 447 23.25 15.60 1.71
C GLY A 447 21.99 16.37 1.35
N ILE A 448 21.00 16.25 2.22
CA ILE A 448 19.68 16.88 2.12
C ILE A 448 19.47 17.74 3.35
N LEU A 449 18.86 18.91 3.16
CA LEU A 449 18.45 19.81 4.24
C LEU A 449 16.93 19.83 4.34
N ALA A 450 16.38 19.59 5.54
CA ALA A 450 15.00 19.88 5.90
C ALA A 450 14.96 21.05 6.89
N ILE A 451 14.13 22.06 6.60
CA ILE A 451 14.14 23.37 7.27
C ILE A 451 12.70 23.75 7.64
N ASN A 452 12.37 23.85 8.92
CA ASN A 452 11.02 24.14 9.40
C ASN A 452 10.67 25.65 9.43
N GLY A 453 11.20 26.42 8.49
CA GLY A 453 10.94 27.85 8.35
C GLY A 453 11.32 28.34 6.96
N THR A 454 11.31 29.65 6.78
CA THR A 454 11.63 30.32 5.52
C THR A 454 13.12 30.46 5.33
N VAL A 455 13.63 29.99 4.20
CA VAL A 455 15.03 30.22 3.77
C VAL A 455 15.17 31.64 3.23
N ASP A 456 15.98 32.45 3.88
CA ASP A 456 16.34 33.80 3.47
C ASP A 456 17.65 33.83 2.67
N GLU A 457 18.04 35.02 2.19
CA GLU A 457 19.23 35.22 1.37
C GLU A 457 20.52 34.91 2.14
N ALA A 458 20.56 35.20 3.45
CA ALA A 458 21.71 34.91 4.27
C ALA A 458 21.93 33.40 4.40
N THR A 459 20.87 32.66 4.69
CA THR A 459 20.88 31.19 4.77
C THR A 459 21.22 30.58 3.40
N ALA A 460 20.59 31.07 2.33
CA ALA A 460 20.84 30.59 0.97
C ALA A 460 22.30 30.78 0.53
N THR A 461 22.92 31.92 0.93
CA THR A 461 24.32 32.19 0.64
C THR A 461 25.24 31.17 1.32
N GLU A 462 24.98 30.80 2.56
CA GLU A 462 25.75 29.76 3.26
C GLU A 462 25.55 28.39 2.65
N ILE A 463 24.30 27.97 2.39
CA ILE A 463 23.97 26.70 1.71
C ILE A 463 24.68 26.64 0.35
N ASN A 464 24.78 27.76 -0.35
CA ASN A 464 25.38 27.80 -1.67
C ASN A 464 26.91 27.59 -1.68
N LYS A 465 27.59 27.64 -0.53
CA LYS A 465 29.04 27.40 -0.43
C LYS A 465 29.42 25.94 -0.66
N ILE A 466 28.49 25.00 -0.38
CA ILE A 466 28.72 23.55 -0.54
C ILE A 466 27.74 22.93 -1.51
N PHE A 467 28.01 21.73 -1.98
CA PHE A 467 27.05 20.97 -2.77
C PHE A 467 26.01 20.31 -1.85
N ILE A 468 24.74 20.63 -2.08
CA ILE A 468 23.57 20.02 -1.46
C ILE A 468 22.67 19.45 -2.55
N GLU A 469 22.16 18.23 -2.35
CA GLU A 469 21.27 17.56 -3.31
C GLU A 469 19.86 18.17 -3.28
N ILE A 470 19.30 18.36 -2.09
CA ILE A 470 17.93 18.85 -1.87
C ILE A 470 17.87 19.81 -0.69
N VAL A 471 17.08 20.88 -0.84
CA VAL A 471 16.62 21.70 0.26
C VAL A 471 15.09 21.63 0.29
N ILE A 472 14.52 21.16 1.40
CA ILE A 472 13.10 21.17 1.67
C ILE A 472 12.85 22.21 2.75
N ALA A 473 11.98 23.18 2.49
CA ALA A 473 11.68 24.24 3.43
C ALA A 473 10.19 24.58 3.46
N GLU A 474 9.76 25.23 4.54
CA GLU A 474 8.40 25.78 4.64
C GLU A 474 8.15 26.77 3.50
N ALA A 475 9.13 27.67 3.24
CA ALA A 475 9.10 28.63 2.15
C ALA A 475 10.54 29.10 1.80
N PHE A 476 10.64 29.83 0.70
CA PHE A 476 11.87 30.52 0.28
C PHE A 476 11.55 31.96 -0.08
N THR A 477 12.43 32.91 0.27
CA THR A 477 12.35 34.26 -0.29
C THR A 477 12.76 34.27 -1.77
N ASP A 478 12.33 35.24 -2.55
CA ASP A 478 12.71 35.37 -3.94
C ASP A 478 14.22 35.48 -4.14
N GLY A 479 14.90 36.27 -3.27
CA GLY A 479 16.35 36.38 -3.29
C GLY A 479 17.07 35.11 -2.93
N ALA A 480 16.55 34.32 -1.99
CA ALA A 480 17.08 32.98 -1.69
C ALA A 480 16.96 32.02 -2.89
N LEU A 481 15.83 32.06 -3.59
CA LEU A 481 15.64 31.27 -4.80
C LEU A 481 16.61 31.65 -5.92
N GLU A 482 16.87 32.93 -6.13
CA GLU A 482 17.86 33.41 -7.11
C GLU A 482 19.26 32.87 -6.80
N ILE A 483 19.69 32.94 -5.53
CA ILE A 483 20.98 32.44 -5.08
C ILE A 483 21.11 30.93 -5.30
N LEU A 484 20.12 30.16 -4.87
CA LEU A 484 20.17 28.69 -4.92
C LEU A 484 20.02 28.14 -6.35
N LYS A 485 19.21 28.78 -7.20
CA LYS A 485 19.02 28.38 -8.60
C LYS A 485 20.28 28.56 -9.46
N ALA A 486 21.29 29.29 -8.99
CA ALA A 486 22.60 29.31 -9.65
C ALA A 486 23.22 27.91 -9.77
N LYS A 487 22.87 26.98 -8.89
CA LYS A 487 23.27 25.56 -8.98
C LYS A 487 22.20 24.74 -9.71
N LYS A 488 22.53 24.28 -10.94
CA LYS A 488 21.61 23.52 -11.81
C LYS A 488 21.12 22.19 -11.21
N ASN A 489 21.91 21.60 -10.31
CA ASN A 489 21.66 20.25 -9.81
C ASN A 489 20.99 20.20 -8.42
N ILE A 490 20.85 21.32 -7.74
CA ILE A 490 20.10 21.40 -6.47
C ILE A 490 18.60 21.25 -6.75
N ARG A 491 17.89 20.58 -5.87
CA ARG A 491 16.43 20.49 -5.90
C ARG A 491 15.87 21.30 -4.76
N LEU A 492 14.94 22.20 -5.07
CA LEU A 492 14.28 23.06 -4.09
C LEU A 492 12.83 22.62 -3.96
N LEU A 493 12.44 22.20 -2.78
CA LEU A 493 11.10 21.72 -2.45
C LEU A 493 10.46 22.64 -1.41
N GLU A 494 9.29 23.17 -1.72
CA GLU A 494 8.48 24.00 -0.83
C GLU A 494 7.37 23.14 -0.21
N LEU A 495 7.25 23.17 1.11
CA LEU A 495 6.26 22.43 1.88
C LEU A 495 5.71 23.30 3.01
N PRO A 496 4.69 24.14 2.76
CA PRO A 496 4.18 25.11 3.72
C PRO A 496 3.69 24.53 5.04
N ASP A 497 3.26 23.27 5.04
CA ASP A 497 2.81 22.52 6.21
C ASP A 497 3.87 21.54 6.75
N ILE A 498 5.15 21.83 6.58
CA ILE A 498 6.28 20.98 6.97
C ILE A 498 6.23 20.54 8.45
N LYS A 499 5.65 21.35 9.32
CA LYS A 499 5.49 21.08 10.76
C LYS A 499 4.31 20.16 11.09
N ALA A 500 3.47 19.81 10.10
CA ALA A 500 2.31 18.96 10.36
C ALA A 500 2.75 17.61 10.92
N LYS A 501 2.20 17.25 12.07
CA LYS A 501 2.45 15.96 12.71
C LYS A 501 1.79 14.83 11.91
N ARG A 502 2.33 13.63 12.00
CA ARG A 502 1.72 12.46 11.39
C ARG A 502 0.37 12.14 12.02
N GLU A 503 -0.57 11.74 11.20
CA GLU A 503 -1.87 11.26 11.68
C GLU A 503 -1.70 9.93 12.41
N ALA A 504 -2.41 9.75 13.53
CA ALA A 504 -2.41 8.50 14.29
C ALA A 504 -2.94 7.31 13.47
N SER A 505 -3.79 7.59 12.47
CA SER A 505 -4.34 6.58 11.56
C SER A 505 -3.33 6.05 10.54
N ALA A 506 -2.21 6.71 10.31
CA ALA A 506 -1.21 6.27 9.36
C ALA A 506 -0.49 5.00 9.84
N TYR A 507 -0.06 4.18 8.86
CA TYR A 507 0.73 2.98 9.12
C TYR A 507 2.19 3.18 8.72
N ASP A 508 3.10 2.68 9.54
CA ASP A 508 4.48 2.40 9.15
C ASP A 508 4.58 0.99 8.59
N MET A 509 5.12 0.86 7.37
CA MET A 509 5.11 -0.39 6.62
C MET A 509 6.50 -0.78 6.16
N LYS A 510 6.88 -2.03 6.42
CA LYS A 510 8.14 -2.59 5.96
C LYS A 510 7.90 -3.83 5.12
N LYS A 511 8.24 -3.74 3.83
CA LYS A 511 8.16 -4.89 2.93
C LYS A 511 9.24 -5.90 3.26
N VAL A 512 8.82 -7.16 3.50
CA VAL A 512 9.70 -8.32 3.60
C VAL A 512 9.39 -9.29 2.45
N TYR A 513 10.36 -10.15 2.10
CA TYR A 513 10.12 -11.12 1.02
C TYR A 513 8.98 -12.07 1.42
N GLY A 514 7.91 -12.07 0.63
CA GLY A 514 6.71 -12.88 0.89
C GLY A 514 5.69 -12.28 1.87
N GLY A 515 5.95 -11.10 2.47
CA GLY A 515 5.04 -10.50 3.45
C GLY A 515 5.15 -8.99 3.57
N LEU A 516 4.39 -8.44 4.50
CA LEU A 516 4.39 -7.03 4.88
C LEU A 516 4.29 -6.95 6.41
N LEU A 517 5.20 -6.23 7.03
CA LEU A 517 5.07 -5.80 8.43
C LEU A 517 4.34 -4.47 8.44
N VAL A 518 3.33 -4.37 9.28
CA VAL A 518 2.52 -3.17 9.46
C VAL A 518 2.46 -2.85 10.94
N GLN A 519 2.76 -1.63 11.31
CA GLN A 519 2.73 -1.14 12.68
C GLN A 519 2.23 0.29 12.72
N ASP A 520 1.95 0.80 13.91
CA ASP A 520 1.76 2.24 14.11
C ASP A 520 3.08 2.98 13.97
N TYR A 521 3.03 4.23 13.52
CA TYR A 521 4.20 5.10 13.60
C TYR A 521 4.60 5.34 15.06
N ASP A 522 5.89 5.44 15.30
CA ASP A 522 6.46 5.91 16.56
C ASP A 522 6.23 7.43 16.71
N ASN A 523 5.02 7.81 17.12
CA ASN A 523 4.59 9.20 17.24
C ASN A 523 4.84 9.80 18.64
N THR A 524 5.10 8.96 19.64
CA THR A 524 5.36 9.39 21.02
C THR A 524 6.86 9.62 21.21
N LEU A 525 7.23 10.69 21.87
CA LEU A 525 8.64 10.92 22.24
C LEU A 525 8.98 10.18 23.55
N PHE A 526 8.14 10.31 24.55
CA PHE A 526 8.06 9.56 25.81
C PHE A 526 6.82 9.98 26.58
N ALA A 527 6.37 9.15 27.52
CA ALA A 527 5.32 9.52 28.46
C ALA A 527 5.94 10.34 29.60
N PRO A 528 5.49 11.60 29.88
CA PRO A 528 6.11 12.48 30.86
C PRO A 528 6.24 11.85 32.26
N GLU A 529 5.30 11.00 32.66
CA GLU A 529 5.29 10.26 33.92
C GLU A 529 6.41 9.20 34.03
N ASN A 530 6.98 8.78 32.90
CA ASN A 530 8.08 7.81 32.87
C ASN A 530 9.46 8.45 33.05
N LEU A 531 9.55 9.77 32.92
CA LEU A 531 10.82 10.49 33.08
C LEU A 531 11.28 10.45 34.53
N LYS A 532 12.43 9.80 34.78
CA LYS A 532 12.98 9.59 36.13
C LYS A 532 14.46 9.91 36.16
N VAL A 533 14.88 10.76 37.10
CA VAL A 533 16.29 10.89 37.48
C VAL A 533 16.66 9.66 38.30
N VAL A 534 17.64 8.89 37.81
CA VAL A 534 18.04 7.61 38.45
C VAL A 534 19.36 7.68 39.17
N THR A 535 20.15 8.75 38.97
CA THR A 535 21.43 9.01 39.63
C THR A 535 21.27 9.94 40.80
N LYS A 536 22.26 9.95 41.72
CA LYS A 536 22.31 10.88 42.86
C LYS A 536 22.36 12.34 42.42
N ARG A 537 23.11 12.62 41.34
CA ARG A 537 23.14 13.95 40.74
C ARG A 537 21.97 14.11 39.76
N ALA A 538 21.15 15.13 39.97
CA ALA A 538 20.16 15.53 38.99
C ALA A 538 20.84 16.32 37.84
N PRO A 539 20.32 16.24 36.61
CA PRO A 539 20.78 17.09 35.53
C PRO A 539 20.47 18.58 35.82
N THR A 540 21.31 19.47 35.32
CA THR A 540 21.02 20.91 35.28
C THR A 540 19.93 21.19 34.24
N GLU A 541 19.36 22.40 34.25
CA GLU A 541 18.36 22.79 33.22
C GLU A 541 18.93 22.76 31.81
N ASP A 542 20.21 23.12 31.61
CA ASP A 542 20.84 23.09 30.30
C ASP A 542 21.15 21.66 29.86
N GLU A 543 21.57 20.78 30.79
CA GLU A 543 21.70 19.36 30.49
C GLU A 543 20.35 18.72 30.14
N MET A 544 19.27 19.09 30.85
CA MET A 544 17.93 18.58 30.53
C MET A 544 17.48 19.03 29.14
N LYS A 545 17.68 20.29 28.76
CA LYS A 545 17.40 20.78 27.40
C LYS A 545 18.22 20.01 26.35
N ALA A 546 19.51 19.82 26.63
CA ALA A 546 20.39 19.06 25.74
C ALA A 546 19.97 17.58 25.61
N MET A 547 19.59 16.93 26.71
CA MET A 547 19.06 15.57 26.70
C MET A 547 17.81 15.47 25.82
N LEU A 548 16.83 16.34 25.99
CA LEU A 548 15.59 16.33 25.24
C LEU A 548 15.80 16.65 23.75
N PHE A 549 16.71 17.56 23.43
CA PHE A 549 17.12 17.83 22.05
C PHE A 549 17.71 16.57 21.40
N ASN A 550 18.69 15.95 22.03
CA ASN A 550 19.37 14.79 21.47
C ASN A 550 18.47 13.54 21.47
N TRP A 551 17.48 13.46 22.36
CA TRP A 551 16.47 12.40 22.38
C TRP A 551 15.59 12.44 21.14
N LYS A 552 15.17 13.63 20.69
CA LYS A 552 14.48 13.81 19.42
C LYS A 552 15.29 13.31 18.23
N VAL A 553 16.60 13.58 18.23
CA VAL A 553 17.49 13.17 17.13
C VAL A 553 17.75 11.67 17.13
N VAL A 554 18.01 11.07 18.31
CA VAL A 554 18.31 9.63 18.39
C VAL A 554 17.13 8.76 17.97
N LYS A 555 15.90 9.20 18.22
CA LYS A 555 14.66 8.56 17.74
C LYS A 555 14.64 8.38 16.21
N HIS A 556 15.24 9.29 15.47
CA HIS A 556 15.29 9.25 14.01
C HIS A 556 16.61 8.71 13.42
N THR A 557 17.50 8.24 14.28
CA THR A 557 18.79 7.66 13.88
C THR A 557 18.69 6.13 13.82
N LYS A 558 19.27 5.50 12.79
CA LYS A 558 19.22 4.02 12.64
C LYS A 558 19.92 3.31 13.78
N SER A 559 19.25 2.31 14.36
CA SER A 559 19.71 1.49 15.51
C SER A 559 20.90 0.56 15.17
N ASN A 560 21.77 0.21 16.14
CA ASN A 560 21.89 0.88 17.43
C ASN A 560 22.37 2.31 17.22
N ALA A 561 21.77 3.25 17.90
CA ALA A 561 22.00 4.67 17.72
C ALA A 561 22.44 5.37 19.03
N ILE A 562 23.44 6.21 18.90
CA ILE A 562 23.88 7.16 19.96
C ILE A 562 24.02 8.55 19.34
N VAL A 563 23.49 9.53 20.04
CA VAL A 563 23.67 10.95 19.68
C VAL A 563 24.33 11.68 20.84
N VAL A 564 25.39 12.40 20.53
CA VAL A 564 26.09 13.28 21.45
C VAL A 564 25.86 14.71 20.98
N GLY A 565 25.53 15.62 21.90
CA GLY A 565 25.27 17.01 21.53
C GLY A 565 25.00 17.93 22.72
N LYS A 566 24.66 19.14 22.38
CA LYS A 566 24.35 20.28 23.31
C LYS A 566 22.85 20.60 23.26
N ALA A 567 22.40 21.67 23.89
CA ALA A 567 20.97 21.99 23.93
C ALA A 567 20.39 22.45 22.59
N ASP A 568 21.23 22.79 21.62
CA ASP A 568 20.85 23.45 20.39
C ASP A 568 21.51 22.85 19.13
N ARG A 569 22.35 21.82 19.27
CA ARG A 569 23.01 21.14 18.15
C ARG A 569 23.51 19.75 18.53
N THR A 570 23.57 18.90 17.55
CA THR A 570 24.36 17.66 17.64
C THR A 570 25.84 17.97 17.51
N THR A 571 26.69 17.18 18.16
CA THR A 571 28.16 17.25 17.98
C THR A 571 28.73 15.97 17.41
N GLY A 572 28.04 14.82 17.62
CA GLY A 572 28.44 13.56 17.03
C GLY A 572 27.31 12.55 17.05
N ILE A 573 27.23 11.76 15.97
CA ILE A 573 26.17 10.75 15.77
C ILE A 573 26.84 9.43 15.41
N GLY A 574 26.51 8.36 16.18
CA GLY A 574 26.85 7.00 15.89
C GLY A 574 25.59 6.21 15.51
N MET A 575 25.53 5.68 14.28
CA MET A 575 24.34 5.11 13.69
C MET A 575 24.56 3.71 13.14
N GLY A 576 23.51 2.86 13.18
CA GLY A 576 23.48 1.59 12.46
C GLY A 576 24.48 0.54 12.95
N GLN A 577 24.91 0.62 14.21
CA GLN A 577 25.91 -0.30 14.74
C GLN A 577 25.28 -1.57 15.30
N THR A 578 25.93 -2.72 15.07
CA THR A 578 25.47 -4.00 15.61
C THR A 578 25.74 -4.12 17.13
N ASN A 579 26.59 -3.25 17.67
CA ASN A 579 26.89 -3.19 19.10
C ASN A 579 26.76 -1.73 19.58
N ARG A 580 26.11 -1.52 20.71
CA ARG A 580 25.83 -0.19 21.27
C ARG A 580 27.10 0.58 21.63
N ILE A 581 28.09 -0.10 22.20
CA ILE A 581 29.37 0.53 22.53
C ILE A 581 30.06 1.11 21.29
N TRP A 582 29.96 0.46 20.13
CA TRP A 582 30.53 0.99 18.89
C TRP A 582 29.79 2.24 18.41
N ALA A 583 28.47 2.31 18.60
CA ALA A 583 27.72 3.53 18.31
C ALA A 583 28.16 4.67 19.23
N ALA A 584 28.41 4.40 20.54
CA ALA A 584 28.91 5.38 21.47
C ALA A 584 30.32 5.87 21.09
N GLN A 585 31.23 4.95 20.79
CA GLN A 585 32.60 5.29 20.35
C GLN A 585 32.58 6.11 19.04
N GLN A 586 31.72 5.75 18.08
CA GLN A 586 31.59 6.49 16.84
C GLN A 586 31.05 7.91 17.09
N ALA A 587 30.01 8.07 17.89
CA ALA A 587 29.43 9.37 18.21
C ALA A 587 30.47 10.27 18.93
N ILE A 588 31.19 9.72 19.89
CA ILE A 588 32.27 10.42 20.63
C ILE A 588 33.40 10.83 19.69
N ALA A 589 33.84 9.92 18.79
CA ALA A 589 34.91 10.22 17.83
C ALA A 589 34.49 11.33 16.83
N HIS A 590 33.24 11.31 16.37
CA HIS A 590 32.72 12.37 15.49
C HIS A 590 32.62 13.72 16.21
N ALA A 591 32.25 13.71 17.48
CA ALA A 591 32.16 14.94 18.28
C ALA A 591 33.52 15.64 18.49
N GLY A 592 34.63 14.91 18.43
CA GLY A 592 35.96 15.46 18.62
C GLY A 592 36.10 16.26 19.95
N ASP A 593 36.65 17.47 19.90
CA ASP A 593 36.81 18.31 21.08
C ASP A 593 35.47 18.83 21.63
N GLU A 594 34.43 18.93 20.81
CA GLU A 594 33.09 19.41 21.20
C GLU A 594 32.34 18.41 22.12
N VAL A 595 32.86 17.18 22.32
CA VAL A 595 32.28 16.17 23.20
C VAL A 595 32.29 16.61 24.66
N LYS A 596 33.27 17.41 25.08
CA LYS A 596 33.39 17.88 26.48
C LYS A 596 32.20 18.75 26.88
N GLY A 597 31.56 18.37 27.99
CA GLY A 597 30.36 19.05 28.46
C GLY A 597 29.11 18.83 27.64
N SER A 598 29.15 17.89 26.65
CA SER A 598 27.98 17.42 25.92
C SER A 598 27.19 16.39 26.71
N VAL A 599 25.99 16.08 26.26
CA VAL A 599 25.16 14.95 26.77
C VAL A 599 25.09 13.84 25.75
N MET A 600 24.78 12.61 26.21
CA MET A 600 24.57 11.45 25.36
C MET A 600 23.11 10.99 25.40
N ALA A 601 22.52 10.74 24.25
CA ALA A 601 21.21 10.09 24.09
C ALA A 601 21.38 8.73 23.42
N SER A 602 20.68 7.69 23.94
CA SER A 602 20.72 6.33 23.42
C SER A 602 19.30 5.85 23.08
N ASP A 603 19.09 5.31 21.88
CA ASP A 603 17.80 4.82 21.38
C ASP A 603 17.25 3.63 22.18
N ALA A 604 18.08 2.93 22.98
CA ALA A 604 17.71 1.85 23.88
C ALA A 604 18.63 1.79 25.12
N PHE A 605 18.32 0.88 26.05
CA PHE A 605 19.06 0.73 27.31
C PHE A 605 20.52 0.28 27.12
N PHE A 606 21.36 0.55 28.09
CA PHE A 606 22.72 0.04 28.16
C PHE A 606 22.74 -1.36 28.75
N PRO A 607 23.21 -2.39 27.99
CA PRO A 607 23.33 -3.75 28.53
C PRO A 607 24.47 -3.91 29.55
N PHE A 608 25.46 -3.00 29.51
CA PHE A 608 26.66 -2.97 30.32
C PHE A 608 27.06 -1.52 30.61
N PRO A 609 27.93 -1.25 31.62
CA PRO A 609 28.39 0.11 31.94
C PRO A 609 29.42 0.66 30.96
N ASP A 610 29.86 -0.10 29.97
CA ASP A 610 30.91 0.24 29.00
C ASP A 610 30.63 1.57 28.27
N CYS A 611 29.37 1.87 27.92
CA CYS A 611 29.00 3.16 27.34
C CYS A 611 29.17 4.31 28.32
N VAL A 612 28.91 4.10 29.62
CA VAL A 612 29.14 5.10 30.66
C VAL A 612 30.62 5.35 30.84
N GLU A 613 31.46 4.28 30.83
CA GLU A 613 32.92 4.39 30.92
C GLU A 613 33.49 5.22 29.76
N GLU A 614 32.96 5.10 28.52
CA GLU A 614 33.35 5.96 27.40
C GLU A 614 32.87 7.42 27.60
N CYS A 615 31.68 7.64 28.19
CA CYS A 615 31.22 8.98 28.55
C CYS A 615 32.15 9.66 29.53
N VAL A 616 32.61 8.94 30.57
CA VAL A 616 33.56 9.44 31.57
C VAL A 616 34.86 9.89 30.90
N LYS A 617 35.45 9.01 30.06
CA LYS A 617 36.70 9.31 29.32
C LYS A 617 36.57 10.53 28.43
N ALA A 618 35.39 10.71 27.81
CA ALA A 618 35.11 11.77 26.86
C ALA A 618 34.72 13.11 27.53
N GLY A 619 34.37 13.11 28.82
CA GLY A 619 33.91 14.28 29.54
C GLY A 619 32.45 14.65 29.26
N ILE A 620 31.62 13.67 28.93
CA ILE A 620 30.15 13.79 28.83
C ILE A 620 29.60 13.93 30.25
N THR A 621 28.63 14.84 30.44
CA THR A 621 28.14 15.20 31.76
C THR A 621 26.78 14.63 32.12
N ALA A 622 25.99 14.21 31.11
CA ALA A 622 24.67 13.67 31.37
C ALA A 622 24.25 12.64 30.26
N ILE A 623 23.36 11.73 30.63
CA ILE A 623 22.90 10.62 29.77
C ILE A 623 21.38 10.51 29.83
N ILE A 624 20.74 10.36 28.67
CA ILE A 624 19.33 10.01 28.53
C ILE A 624 19.20 8.67 27.81
N GLN A 625 18.42 7.75 28.37
CA GLN A 625 18.14 6.44 27.80
C GLN A 625 16.83 5.88 28.37
N PRO A 626 16.22 4.84 27.76
CA PRO A 626 14.95 4.30 28.24
C PRO A 626 15.01 3.55 29.57
N GLY A 627 16.16 2.96 29.95
CA GLY A 627 16.23 2.00 31.05
C GLY A 627 15.61 0.65 30.67
N GLY A 628 15.52 -0.26 31.66
CA GLY A 628 14.89 -1.58 31.49
C GLY A 628 15.87 -2.75 31.29
N SER A 629 17.19 -2.51 31.45
CA SER A 629 18.18 -3.57 31.53
C SER A 629 18.20 -4.24 32.93
N ILE A 630 18.39 -5.56 33.00
CA ILE A 630 18.65 -6.24 34.28
C ILE A 630 19.87 -5.67 34.99
N LYS A 631 20.78 -5.04 34.25
CA LYS A 631 22.05 -4.48 34.73
C LYS A 631 22.06 -2.96 34.82
N ASP A 632 20.89 -2.30 34.79
CA ASP A 632 20.79 -0.83 34.87
C ASP A 632 21.55 -0.28 36.08
N GLN A 633 21.52 -1.00 37.23
CA GLN A 633 22.20 -0.55 38.44
C GLN A 633 23.72 -0.37 38.23
N LEU A 634 24.38 -1.23 37.42
CA LEU A 634 25.80 -1.07 37.13
C LEU A 634 26.11 0.23 36.38
N SER A 635 25.21 0.61 35.44
CA SER A 635 25.34 1.88 34.71
C SER A 635 25.04 3.09 35.58
N ILE A 636 24.07 2.97 36.50
CA ILE A 636 23.73 4.02 37.47
C ILE A 636 24.90 4.24 38.44
N ASP A 637 25.46 3.14 39.00
CA ASP A 637 26.60 3.21 39.93
C ASP A 637 27.81 3.87 39.27
N ALA A 638 28.14 3.49 38.01
CA ALA A 638 29.23 4.11 37.27
C ALA A 638 29.01 5.59 37.00
N CYS A 639 27.76 6.01 36.70
CA CYS A 639 27.40 7.42 36.60
C CYS A 639 27.54 8.18 37.91
N ASP A 640 27.09 7.57 39.02
CA ASP A 640 27.20 8.15 40.36
C ASP A 640 28.65 8.36 40.80
N GLU A 641 29.53 7.38 40.50
CA GLU A 641 30.97 7.48 40.80
C GLU A 641 31.64 8.60 40.00
N ALA A 642 31.22 8.78 38.72
CA ALA A 642 31.78 9.82 37.85
C ALA A 642 31.09 11.19 37.96
N GLY A 643 30.01 11.31 38.74
CA GLY A 643 29.22 12.54 38.84
C GLY A 643 28.43 12.86 37.56
N ILE A 644 28.14 11.88 36.71
CA ILE A 644 27.30 12.02 35.52
C ILE A 644 25.82 11.90 35.92
N ALA A 645 24.95 12.80 35.43
CA ALA A 645 23.51 12.68 35.62
C ALA A 645 22.93 11.67 34.62
N MET A 646 21.99 10.81 35.05
CA MET A 646 21.27 9.93 34.14
C MET A 646 19.76 10.05 34.36
N ILE A 647 19.01 10.09 33.25
CA ILE A 647 17.56 10.00 33.27
C ILE A 647 17.09 8.78 32.45
N PHE A 648 16.04 8.14 32.94
CA PHE A 648 15.27 7.14 32.20
C PHE A 648 13.97 7.75 31.71
N VAL A 649 13.56 7.35 30.50
CA VAL A 649 12.31 7.82 29.86
C VAL A 649 11.29 6.70 29.64
N GLY A 650 11.69 5.42 29.84
CA GLY A 650 10.79 4.27 29.71
C GLY A 650 10.60 3.77 28.29
N ASP A 651 10.50 4.66 27.32
CA ASP A 651 10.26 4.32 25.92
C ASP A 651 11.56 4.20 25.12
N ARG A 652 11.67 3.22 24.23
CA ARG A 652 12.79 3.05 23.31
C ARG A 652 12.37 3.37 21.88
N HIS A 653 13.33 3.79 21.05
CA HIS A 653 13.09 4.20 19.67
C HIS A 653 13.96 3.44 18.66
N PHE A 654 13.69 2.16 18.48
CA PHE A 654 14.38 1.41 17.44
C PHE A 654 13.92 1.83 16.04
N LYS A 655 14.89 2.10 15.16
CA LYS A 655 14.67 2.43 13.76
C LYS A 655 15.61 1.59 12.88
N HIS A 656 15.06 0.71 12.06
CA HIS A 656 15.81 -0.21 11.20
C HIS A 656 15.59 0.03 9.71
#